data_f1a9f58f06414f792b1237d9a2f65c5e
#
_entry.id   f1a9f58f06414f792b1237d9a2f65c5e
#
_cell.length_a   1.000
_cell.length_b   1.000
_cell.length_c   1.000
_cell.angle_alpha   90.00
_cell.angle_beta   90.00
_cell.angle_gamma   90.00
#
_symmetry.space_group_name_H-M   'P 1'
#
loop_
_entity.id
_entity.type
_entity.pdbx_description
1 polymer ?
#
loop_
_entity_poly.entity_id
_entity_poly.type
_entity_poly.pdbx_seq_one_letter_code
_entity_poly.pdbx_strand_id
1 'polypeptide(L)'
;MKHRLRAACFGLFVWSCAATAQFVDPSLRWRTLDTEHFTVHFPEHARDQGRLVAGVAESVYPQVTARLDWKPESRTQIVVLDSLDMSNGLASPLPFNYVQILLAPPDEGELLQNREWLELVLTHEFTHIAHLDKAKEDPLAFRRIFGRFLFFFPNLLEPGWLTEGLAVYAETDPGKRYGRLGQSHFEGQMRAEAGRGLRSLREVSAEGRGFPHNRDYLYGSYFFAFLAERYGTKAVTDYVEGYSDNLIPFRVDSNPVSVTGKHMDELWTEYDGWLRARFAAKPAAQGRPPDEGGEIVARGWSLESPLLTRDGARWYVLGDGYTLPKLLRQAPGGEAAAIVDVEPGTRLAASSSGELVISKLEVCGNYNVYYDLYRLTADGSLARVTECGRYRFTVPLADGRIVALRFVAGVSEVVLLSREGMEQRVLYRSARGEAVTGLDARGETVVVTSLRDGRWSLVEIAGGKTTVLISDSAVKHFPRFAESGDEIYFIGDYGKVSNVWSWRRGDGRLARWSEALSGVLEISAPVAGGMLATTIEADGGALRLLRLPDAPLEVREQAATAEPVQSQPAQSATPEADRPYSPWPSLMPTLWLPAAYIADGAFALGFQTYGQDALGLHLYTLAPLYEFTQQQGLGSASWVYNDRHGVLLNRFMTVKTSVADDQKFTGRDVRAYTISETGQWVSLGRQLSLATRFYWGLGAALDREVLHDLGVATTASRDERVLGLVAGVDTRRKQFLSEGPSQGQQLRLWAETSNHLRGAFSGNFYRGDWRGYVPASPTVFALRVNAAYSQAGAEPVQLGGSFSEEVAGFDLPILDQRQFPLRGYRSGDPALMGRHSLLGTLEWRVPLSDIDRHFMVPPVGLDRLSMSVFLETGSAWNDGASQRYFNSGGLELLAEVRAGYLLGLQFRAGVAKGFAAPGATIGYLQVGRSF
;
A
#
# COMPACT_ATOMS: atom_id res chain seq x y z
N MET A 1 0.73 35.72 0.50
CA MET A 1 0.12 34.59 -0.25
C MET A 1 1.01 33.97 -1.33
N LYS A 2 1.98 34.67 -1.92
CA LYS A 2 2.91 34.11 -2.95
C LYS A 2 4.08 33.28 -2.38
N HIS A 3 4.35 33.34 -1.09
CA HIS A 3 5.58 32.79 -0.49
C HIS A 3 5.47 31.36 0.04
N ARG A 4 4.27 30.82 0.25
CA ARG A 4 4.09 29.47 0.85
C ARG A 4 4.12 28.30 -0.16
N LEU A 5 3.98 28.55 -1.46
CA LEU A 5 4.03 27.50 -2.49
C LEU A 5 5.43 26.90 -2.71
N ARG A 6 6.48 27.60 -2.28
CA ARG A 6 7.90 27.21 -2.55
C ARG A 6 8.50 26.26 -1.52
N ALA A 7 7.92 26.17 -0.33
CA ALA A 7 8.33 25.20 0.70
C ALA A 7 7.73 23.80 0.48
N ALA A 8 6.63 23.69 -0.29
CA ALA A 8 5.92 22.44 -0.54
C ALA A 8 6.70 21.45 -1.42
N CYS A 9 7.56 21.91 -2.34
CA CYS A 9 8.35 21.00 -3.19
C CYS A 9 9.44 20.24 -2.41
N PHE A 10 9.86 20.75 -1.25
CA PHE A 10 10.90 20.13 -0.43
C PHE A 10 10.39 18.99 0.47
N GLY A 11 9.12 19.07 0.89
CA GLY A 11 8.51 18.09 1.79
C GLY A 11 8.10 16.77 1.10
N LEU A 12 7.87 16.79 -0.20
CA LEU A 12 7.35 15.63 -0.95
C LEU A 12 8.37 14.49 -1.07
N PHE A 13 9.67 14.77 -1.01
CA PHE A 13 10.72 13.75 -1.15
C PHE A 13 10.94 12.92 0.14
N VAL A 14 10.64 13.49 1.30
CA VAL A 14 10.84 12.84 2.60
C VAL A 14 9.72 11.84 2.92
N TRP A 15 8.58 11.97 2.28
CA TRP A 15 7.36 11.24 2.66
C TRP A 15 7.32 9.77 2.16
N SER A 16 7.93 9.47 1.02
CA SER A 16 7.96 8.09 0.51
C SER A 16 8.81 7.15 1.38
N CYS A 17 9.80 7.67 2.10
CA CYS A 17 10.66 6.87 2.98
C CYS A 17 10.06 6.63 4.39
N ALA A 18 9.19 7.52 4.87
CA ALA A 18 8.57 7.38 6.19
C ALA A 18 7.49 6.27 6.24
N ALA A 19 6.90 5.90 5.09
CA ALA A 19 5.89 4.85 5.03
C ALA A 19 6.43 3.44 5.33
N THR A 20 7.73 3.19 5.09
CA THR A 20 8.34 1.87 5.31
C THR A 20 8.64 1.57 6.78
N ALA A 21 8.88 2.60 7.58
CA ALA A 21 9.16 2.45 9.03
C ALA A 21 7.93 2.01 9.84
N GLN A 22 6.73 2.09 9.27
CA GLN A 22 5.48 1.81 10.00
C GLN A 22 5.34 0.34 10.44
N PHE A 23 6.01 -0.59 9.75
CA PHE A 23 5.94 -2.03 10.03
C PHE A 23 7.13 -2.56 10.83
N VAL A 24 8.12 -1.74 11.11
CA VAL A 24 9.27 -2.11 11.93
C VAL A 24 8.96 -1.81 13.38
N ASP A 25 8.93 -2.85 14.22
CA ASP A 25 8.75 -2.69 15.66
C ASP A 25 10.07 -2.27 16.32
N PRO A 26 10.20 -1.02 16.77
CA PRO A 26 11.43 -0.53 17.39
C PRO A 26 11.66 -1.10 18.81
N SER A 27 10.67 -1.77 19.40
CA SER A 27 10.80 -2.42 20.70
C SER A 27 11.55 -3.75 20.65
N LEU A 28 11.66 -4.36 19.47
CA LEU A 28 12.33 -5.63 19.27
C LEU A 28 13.86 -5.48 19.31
N ARG A 29 14.53 -6.56 19.69
CA ARG A 29 15.97 -6.66 19.54
C ARG A 29 16.30 -7.08 18.13
N TRP A 30 16.86 -6.17 17.35
CA TRP A 30 17.26 -6.39 15.99
C TRP A 30 18.69 -6.90 15.88
N ARG A 31 18.92 -7.82 14.95
CA ARG A 31 20.21 -8.43 14.64
C ARG A 31 20.55 -8.14 13.18
N THR A 32 21.85 -8.22 12.87
CA THR A 32 22.39 -8.02 11.54
C THR A 32 23.32 -9.16 11.19
N LEU A 33 23.17 -9.71 10.00
CA LEU A 33 24.04 -10.72 9.40
C LEU A 33 24.57 -10.15 8.07
N ASP A 34 25.88 -10.09 7.93
CA ASP A 34 26.53 -9.70 6.68
C ASP A 34 26.88 -10.94 5.86
N THR A 35 26.66 -10.86 4.52
CA THR A 35 27.11 -11.84 3.54
C THR A 35 27.99 -11.14 2.48
N GLU A 36 28.37 -11.81 1.42
CA GLU A 36 29.19 -11.20 0.37
C GLU A 36 28.46 -10.01 -0.30
N HIS A 37 27.15 -10.18 -0.64
CA HIS A 37 26.39 -9.19 -1.41
C HIS A 37 25.26 -8.53 -0.63
N PHE A 38 24.92 -9.02 0.58
CA PHE A 38 23.78 -8.55 1.35
C PHE A 38 24.14 -8.23 2.80
N THR A 39 23.36 -7.32 3.41
CA THR A 39 23.31 -7.08 4.84
C THR A 39 21.87 -7.33 5.30
N VAL A 40 21.64 -8.41 6.06
CA VAL A 40 20.29 -8.85 6.44
C VAL A 40 19.99 -8.47 7.87
N HIS A 41 18.89 -7.74 8.09
CA HIS A 41 18.41 -7.31 9.38
C HIS A 41 17.14 -8.07 9.76
N PHE A 42 17.08 -8.62 10.96
CA PHE A 42 15.95 -9.43 11.45
C PHE A 42 15.78 -9.29 12.95
N PRO A 43 14.56 -9.46 13.49
CA PRO A 43 14.35 -9.50 14.92
C PRO A 43 14.93 -10.79 15.51
N GLU A 44 15.41 -10.74 16.75
CA GLU A 44 16.15 -11.82 17.40
C GLU A 44 15.37 -13.15 17.45
N HIS A 45 14.04 -13.09 17.56
CA HIS A 45 13.19 -14.28 17.54
C HIS A 45 13.08 -14.96 16.15
N ALA A 46 13.38 -14.22 15.06
CA ALA A 46 13.38 -14.71 13.68
C ALA A 46 14.80 -14.99 13.14
N ARG A 47 15.77 -15.34 14.02
CA ARG A 47 17.17 -15.54 13.64
C ARG A 47 17.36 -16.62 12.58
N ASP A 48 16.65 -17.73 12.68
CA ASP A 48 16.75 -18.82 11.69
C ASP A 48 16.21 -18.43 10.33
N GLN A 49 15.13 -17.62 10.30
CA GLN A 49 14.59 -17.05 9.06
C GLN A 49 15.55 -16.03 8.46
N GLY A 50 16.17 -15.17 9.28
CA GLY A 50 17.19 -14.24 8.82
C GLY A 50 18.36 -14.94 8.13
N ARG A 51 18.85 -16.07 8.68
CA ARG A 51 19.87 -16.91 8.05
C ARG A 51 19.38 -17.58 6.76
N LEU A 52 18.15 -18.07 6.75
CA LEU A 52 17.53 -18.64 5.54
C LEU A 52 17.43 -17.61 4.42
N VAL A 53 16.90 -16.40 4.74
CA VAL A 53 16.83 -15.29 3.78
C VAL A 53 18.20 -14.92 3.23
N ALA A 54 19.24 -14.86 4.08
CA ALA A 54 20.61 -14.58 3.65
C ALA A 54 21.13 -15.62 2.66
N GLY A 55 20.92 -16.92 2.94
CA GLY A 55 21.32 -18.00 2.05
C GLY A 55 20.58 -18.01 0.72
N VAL A 56 19.25 -17.78 0.74
CA VAL A 56 18.45 -17.69 -0.48
C VAL A 56 18.83 -16.47 -1.31
N ALA A 57 19.08 -15.31 -0.69
CA ALA A 57 19.49 -14.09 -1.38
C ALA A 57 20.81 -14.30 -2.14
N GLU A 58 21.81 -14.94 -1.51
CA GLU A 58 23.08 -15.26 -2.17
C GLU A 58 22.90 -16.27 -3.33
N SER A 59 21.96 -17.20 -3.24
CA SER A 59 21.66 -18.14 -4.33
C SER A 59 20.97 -17.47 -5.53
N VAL A 60 20.18 -16.43 -5.29
CA VAL A 60 19.47 -15.66 -6.31
C VAL A 60 20.38 -14.65 -7.01
N TYR A 61 21.36 -14.08 -6.30
CA TYR A 61 22.25 -13.03 -6.79
C TYR A 61 22.88 -13.32 -8.17
N PRO A 62 23.57 -14.45 -8.41
CA PRO A 62 24.23 -14.71 -9.69
C PRO A 62 23.25 -14.84 -10.85
N GLN A 63 22.03 -15.34 -10.61
CA GLN A 63 21.03 -15.55 -11.65
C GLN A 63 20.48 -14.20 -12.14
N VAL A 64 20.14 -13.30 -11.22
CA VAL A 64 19.57 -11.97 -11.54
C VAL A 64 20.65 -11.07 -12.16
N THR A 65 21.85 -11.03 -11.58
CA THR A 65 22.94 -10.19 -12.09
C THR A 65 23.41 -10.60 -13.47
N ALA A 66 23.44 -11.90 -13.77
CA ALA A 66 23.77 -12.40 -15.11
C ALA A 66 22.66 -12.06 -16.13
N ARG A 67 21.38 -12.13 -15.73
CA ARG A 67 20.23 -11.84 -16.62
C ARG A 67 20.18 -10.36 -17.02
N LEU A 68 20.51 -9.45 -16.10
CA LEU A 68 20.45 -8.01 -16.34
C LEU A 68 21.81 -7.39 -16.71
N ASP A 69 22.88 -8.19 -16.72
CA ASP A 69 24.26 -7.72 -16.92
C ASP A 69 24.59 -6.51 -16.02
N TRP A 70 24.27 -6.64 -14.72
CA TRP A 70 24.50 -5.60 -13.72
C TRP A 70 24.75 -6.17 -12.33
N LYS A 71 25.81 -5.69 -11.69
CA LYS A 71 26.15 -5.99 -10.30
C LYS A 71 26.10 -4.70 -9.50
N PRO A 72 25.20 -4.58 -8.51
CA PRO A 72 25.17 -3.43 -7.61
C PRO A 72 26.54 -3.18 -6.96
N GLU A 73 26.99 -1.92 -6.93
CA GLU A 73 28.31 -1.53 -6.38
C GLU A 73 28.39 -1.66 -4.84
N SER A 74 27.24 -1.71 -4.16
CA SER A 74 27.14 -1.82 -2.70
C SER A 74 26.24 -2.97 -2.29
N ARG A 75 26.46 -3.50 -1.08
CA ARG A 75 25.57 -4.52 -0.49
C ARG A 75 24.15 -4.01 -0.42
N THR A 76 23.19 -4.87 -0.73
CA THR A 76 21.78 -4.60 -0.57
C THR A 76 21.35 -4.86 0.89
N GLN A 77 20.69 -3.89 1.51
CA GLN A 77 20.08 -4.04 2.84
C GLN A 77 18.79 -4.83 2.72
N ILE A 78 18.64 -5.93 3.45
CA ILE A 78 17.40 -6.71 3.51
C ILE A 78 16.84 -6.63 4.92
N VAL A 79 15.59 -6.19 5.06
CA VAL A 79 14.85 -6.17 6.32
C VAL A 79 13.80 -7.26 6.31
N VAL A 80 13.89 -8.17 7.26
CA VAL A 80 12.99 -9.33 7.41
C VAL A 80 11.93 -9.01 8.45
N LEU A 81 10.66 -9.11 8.07
CA LEU A 81 9.52 -8.83 8.94
C LEU A 81 8.66 -10.07 9.14
N ASP A 82 8.35 -10.37 10.40
CA ASP A 82 7.37 -11.38 10.83
C ASP A 82 6.14 -10.74 11.51
N SER A 83 5.92 -9.46 11.22
CA SER A 83 4.87 -8.64 11.85
C SER A 83 3.52 -8.67 11.11
N LEU A 84 3.47 -9.27 9.93
CA LEU A 84 2.28 -9.29 9.08
C LEU A 84 1.97 -10.70 8.59
N ASP A 85 0.72 -11.15 8.74
CA ASP A 85 0.24 -12.40 8.13
C ASP A 85 -0.22 -12.16 6.69
N MET A 86 0.60 -11.44 5.95
CA MET A 86 0.43 -11.14 4.53
C MET A 86 1.75 -11.42 3.81
N SER A 87 1.65 -11.84 2.56
CA SER A 87 2.80 -12.11 1.70
C SER A 87 3.10 -10.89 0.86
N ASN A 88 4.28 -10.31 0.97
CA ASN A 88 4.72 -9.21 0.12
C ASN A 88 6.23 -9.00 0.20
N GLY A 89 6.77 -8.28 -0.77
CA GLY A 89 8.10 -7.71 -0.77
C GLY A 89 8.06 -6.25 -1.19
N LEU A 90 9.16 -5.56 -1.02
CA LEU A 90 9.35 -4.19 -1.50
C LEU A 90 10.83 -3.95 -1.75
N ALA A 91 11.16 -3.31 -2.85
CA ALA A 91 12.52 -2.91 -3.18
C ALA A 91 12.62 -1.43 -3.54
N SER A 92 13.74 -0.81 -3.19
CA SER A 92 14.07 0.56 -3.58
C SER A 92 15.58 0.72 -3.73
N PRO A 93 16.07 1.41 -4.76
CA PRO A 93 17.48 1.78 -4.87
C PRO A 93 17.81 3.03 -4.03
N LEU A 94 16.85 3.69 -3.39
CA LEU A 94 17.01 4.93 -2.65
C LEU A 94 16.58 4.81 -1.18
N PRO A 95 17.33 5.40 -0.23
CA PRO A 95 18.61 6.11 -0.39
C PRO A 95 19.81 5.19 -0.57
N PHE A 96 19.64 3.90 -0.39
CA PHE A 96 20.57 2.78 -0.64
C PHE A 96 19.76 1.59 -1.19
N ASN A 97 20.43 0.60 -1.75
CA ASN A 97 19.77 -0.62 -2.19
C ASN A 97 19.11 -1.33 -1.01
N TYR A 98 17.80 -1.39 -1.01
CA TYR A 98 16.96 -1.82 0.11
C TYR A 98 15.88 -2.79 -0.35
N VAL A 99 15.72 -3.87 0.38
CA VAL A 99 14.64 -4.86 0.19
C VAL A 99 13.98 -5.13 1.53
N GLN A 100 12.66 -5.21 1.55
CA GLN A 100 11.86 -5.61 2.70
C GLN A 100 11.11 -6.88 2.35
N ILE A 101 11.12 -7.89 3.23
CA ILE A 101 10.50 -9.19 3.02
C ILE A 101 9.53 -9.49 4.16
N LEU A 102 8.29 -9.80 3.80
CA LEU A 102 7.30 -10.39 4.70
C LEU A 102 7.41 -11.91 4.66
N LEU A 103 7.56 -12.53 5.83
CA LEU A 103 7.85 -13.96 5.93
C LEU A 103 6.65 -14.87 5.70
N ALA A 104 5.42 -14.39 5.90
CA ALA A 104 4.23 -15.20 5.73
C ALA A 104 4.10 -15.71 4.29
N PRO A 105 3.98 -17.03 4.06
CA PRO A 105 3.80 -17.56 2.71
C PRO A 105 2.44 -17.18 2.14
N PRO A 106 2.31 -17.07 0.80
CA PRO A 106 1.03 -16.80 0.17
C PRO A 106 0.06 -17.99 0.37
N ASP A 107 -1.23 -17.67 0.42
CA ASP A 107 -2.31 -18.62 0.57
C ASP A 107 -3.34 -18.58 -0.56
N GLU A 108 -3.20 -17.63 -1.47
CA GLU A 108 -4.12 -17.47 -2.59
C GLU A 108 -3.53 -16.64 -3.73
N GLY A 109 -4.26 -16.60 -4.84
CA GLY A 109 -4.01 -15.70 -5.94
C GLY A 109 -2.80 -16.07 -6.79
N GLU A 110 -2.24 -15.05 -7.38
CA GLU A 110 -1.14 -15.16 -8.35
C GLU A 110 0.20 -15.57 -7.74
N LEU A 111 0.35 -15.44 -6.43
CA LEU A 111 1.57 -15.83 -5.73
C LEU A 111 1.61 -17.33 -5.38
N LEU A 112 0.48 -18.03 -5.50
CA LEU A 112 0.42 -19.50 -5.38
C LEU A 112 1.01 -20.16 -6.62
N GLN A 113 2.26 -20.64 -6.51
CA GLN A 113 2.99 -21.24 -7.62
C GLN A 113 3.95 -22.32 -7.14
N ASN A 114 4.67 -22.95 -8.07
CA ASN A 114 5.58 -24.08 -7.78
C ASN A 114 6.93 -23.68 -7.16
N ARG A 115 7.21 -22.37 -7.04
CA ARG A 115 8.45 -21.88 -6.44
C ARG A 115 8.22 -21.56 -4.96
N GLU A 116 9.22 -21.86 -4.14
CA GLU A 116 9.25 -21.47 -2.72
C GLU A 116 9.09 -19.94 -2.56
N TRP A 117 8.31 -19.53 -1.56
CA TRP A 117 8.00 -18.11 -1.37
C TRP A 117 9.22 -17.20 -1.24
N LEU A 118 10.20 -17.58 -0.40
CA LEU A 118 11.38 -16.74 -0.21
C LEU A 118 12.24 -16.64 -1.47
N GLU A 119 12.38 -17.73 -2.23
CA GLU A 119 13.10 -17.70 -3.50
C GLU A 119 12.37 -16.85 -4.55
N LEU A 120 11.02 -16.93 -4.59
CA LEU A 120 10.22 -16.13 -5.48
C LEU A 120 10.39 -14.64 -5.18
N VAL A 121 10.07 -14.22 -3.95
CA VAL A 121 10.06 -12.81 -3.55
C VAL A 121 11.46 -12.21 -3.63
N LEU A 122 12.50 -12.93 -3.22
CA LEU A 122 13.87 -12.43 -3.34
C LEU A 122 14.34 -12.33 -4.79
N THR A 123 13.90 -13.23 -5.69
CA THR A 123 14.21 -13.09 -7.12
C THR A 123 13.51 -11.85 -7.71
N HIS A 124 12.26 -11.63 -7.33
CA HIS A 124 11.47 -10.46 -7.77
C HIS A 124 12.09 -9.15 -7.26
N GLU A 125 12.24 -9.02 -5.95
CA GLU A 125 12.72 -7.78 -5.31
C GLU A 125 14.18 -7.47 -5.66
N PHE A 126 15.04 -8.49 -5.75
CA PHE A 126 16.41 -8.27 -6.17
C PHE A 126 16.52 -7.94 -7.67
N THR A 127 15.55 -8.39 -8.50
CA THR A 127 15.45 -7.92 -9.89
C THR A 127 15.17 -6.42 -9.94
N HIS A 128 14.29 -5.89 -9.08
CA HIS A 128 14.10 -4.45 -8.96
C HIS A 128 15.40 -3.74 -8.57
N ILE A 129 16.15 -4.26 -7.60
CA ILE A 129 17.44 -3.66 -7.22
C ILE A 129 18.39 -3.63 -8.42
N ALA A 130 18.61 -4.76 -9.08
CA ALA A 130 19.52 -4.85 -10.21
C ALA A 130 19.08 -3.99 -11.40
N HIS A 131 17.77 -3.89 -11.66
CA HIS A 131 17.19 -3.06 -12.71
C HIS A 131 17.29 -1.57 -12.38
N LEU A 132 16.73 -1.17 -11.24
CA LEU A 132 16.60 0.25 -10.89
C LEU A 132 17.92 0.90 -10.51
N ASP A 133 18.90 0.12 -9.97
CA ASP A 133 20.24 0.60 -9.66
C ASP A 133 21.13 0.71 -10.92
N LYS A 134 20.76 0.04 -12.02
CA LYS A 134 21.56 0.06 -13.25
C LYS A 134 21.60 1.47 -13.86
N ALA A 135 22.80 1.99 -14.06
CA ALA A 135 23.05 3.27 -14.72
C ALA A 135 24.39 3.22 -15.45
N LYS A 136 24.48 3.93 -16.57
CA LYS A 136 25.67 3.99 -17.40
C LYS A 136 26.01 5.42 -17.77
N GLU A 137 27.19 5.62 -18.32
CA GLU A 137 27.68 6.91 -18.87
C GLU A 137 27.41 8.10 -17.94
N ASP A 138 26.67 9.11 -18.41
CA ASP A 138 26.42 10.35 -17.70
C ASP A 138 25.66 10.16 -16.38
N PRO A 139 24.54 9.43 -16.31
CA PRO A 139 23.86 9.15 -15.04
C PRO A 139 24.78 8.53 -14.00
N LEU A 140 25.63 7.57 -14.40
CA LEU A 140 26.58 6.93 -13.49
C LEU A 140 27.69 7.90 -13.06
N ALA A 141 28.20 8.73 -13.97
CA ALA A 141 29.20 9.75 -13.65
C ALA A 141 28.65 10.78 -12.65
N PHE A 142 27.42 11.28 -12.86
CA PHE A 142 26.77 12.19 -11.92
C PHE A 142 26.48 11.54 -10.56
N ARG A 143 26.06 10.26 -10.55
CA ARG A 143 25.88 9.50 -9.32
C ARG A 143 27.18 9.39 -8.51
N ARG A 144 28.30 9.18 -9.15
CA ARG A 144 29.63 9.12 -8.47
C ARG A 144 30.06 10.46 -7.88
N ILE A 145 29.60 11.58 -8.45
CA ILE A 145 29.91 12.92 -7.95
C ILE A 145 28.95 13.36 -6.84
N PHE A 146 27.65 13.24 -7.08
CA PHE A 146 26.60 13.82 -6.24
C PHE A 146 25.89 12.78 -5.34
N GLY A 147 26.16 11.49 -5.55
CA GLY A 147 25.50 10.41 -4.82
C GLY A 147 24.15 10.00 -5.42
N ARG A 148 23.35 9.35 -4.62
CA ARG A 148 22.13 8.62 -5.03
C ARG A 148 20.91 9.55 -5.12
N PHE A 149 20.92 10.41 -6.12
CA PHE A 149 19.79 11.30 -6.41
C PHE A 149 18.86 10.69 -7.47
N LEU A 150 17.55 10.82 -7.29
CA LEU A 150 16.50 10.22 -8.11
C LEU A 150 16.78 10.28 -9.63
N PHE A 151 17.15 11.46 -10.15
CA PHE A 151 17.38 11.65 -11.59
C PHE A 151 18.65 10.96 -12.14
N PHE A 152 19.48 10.39 -11.27
CA PHE A 152 20.64 9.58 -11.67
C PHE A 152 20.34 8.07 -11.64
N PHE A 153 19.06 7.71 -11.57
CA PHE A 153 18.52 6.37 -11.66
C PHE A 153 17.51 6.31 -12.82
N PRO A 154 17.98 6.23 -14.08
CA PRO A 154 17.10 6.31 -15.25
C PRO A 154 15.93 5.31 -15.18
N ASN A 155 16.22 4.06 -14.85
CA ASN A 155 15.23 2.98 -14.82
C ASN A 155 14.17 3.15 -13.70
N LEU A 156 14.41 4.01 -12.69
CA LEU A 156 13.39 4.35 -11.69
C LEU A 156 12.31 5.30 -12.27
N LEU A 157 12.61 5.93 -13.41
CA LEU A 157 11.73 6.88 -14.11
C LEU A 157 11.08 6.23 -15.33
N GLU A 158 10.67 4.98 -15.18
CA GLU A 158 9.86 4.21 -16.11
C GLU A 158 8.44 3.99 -15.58
N PRO A 159 7.44 3.72 -16.45
CA PRO A 159 6.11 3.34 -16.00
C PRO A 159 6.13 1.99 -15.28
N GLY A 160 5.26 1.84 -14.26
CA GLY A 160 5.20 0.66 -13.39
C GLY A 160 5.11 -0.67 -14.14
N TRP A 161 4.41 -0.73 -15.27
CA TRP A 161 4.29 -1.96 -16.03
C TRP A 161 5.61 -2.48 -16.64
N LEU A 162 6.59 -1.59 -16.87
CA LEU A 162 7.94 -2.02 -17.29
C LEU A 162 8.74 -2.56 -16.09
N THR A 163 8.72 -1.85 -14.97
CA THR A 163 9.47 -2.27 -13.79
C THR A 163 8.94 -3.56 -13.19
N GLU A 164 7.62 -3.64 -12.98
CA GLU A 164 6.97 -4.84 -12.42
C GLU A 164 6.96 -6.01 -13.43
N GLY A 165 6.70 -5.69 -14.68
CA GLY A 165 6.72 -6.70 -15.75
C GLY A 165 8.06 -7.37 -15.93
N LEU A 166 9.17 -6.63 -15.84
CA LEU A 166 10.51 -7.19 -15.89
C LEU A 166 10.81 -8.12 -14.70
N ALA A 167 10.39 -7.74 -13.51
CA ALA A 167 10.57 -8.55 -12.31
C ALA A 167 9.80 -9.88 -12.39
N VAL A 168 8.53 -9.85 -12.85
CA VAL A 168 7.74 -11.06 -13.10
C VAL A 168 8.34 -11.93 -14.21
N TYR A 169 8.84 -11.33 -15.28
CA TYR A 169 9.55 -12.07 -16.33
C TYR A 169 10.81 -12.74 -15.78
N ALA A 170 11.56 -12.02 -14.95
CA ALA A 170 12.81 -12.51 -14.37
C ALA A 170 12.62 -13.64 -13.34
N GLU A 171 11.53 -13.62 -12.57
CA GLU A 171 11.22 -14.70 -11.62
C GLU A 171 10.73 -15.97 -12.32
N THR A 172 10.40 -15.90 -13.62
CA THR A 172 9.75 -16.99 -14.35
C THR A 172 10.77 -17.94 -15.00
N ASP A 173 10.57 -19.26 -14.80
CA ASP A 173 11.19 -20.35 -15.55
C ASP A 173 10.06 -21.24 -16.11
N PRO A 174 9.67 -21.08 -17.40
CA PRO A 174 8.58 -21.85 -17.98
C PRO A 174 8.80 -23.36 -18.00
N GLY A 175 10.07 -23.78 -18.09
CA GLY A 175 10.44 -25.20 -18.09
C GLY A 175 10.14 -25.90 -16.76
N LYS A 176 10.22 -25.17 -15.65
CA LYS A 176 9.90 -25.65 -14.30
C LYS A 176 8.50 -25.24 -13.81
N ARG A 177 7.76 -24.47 -14.59
CA ARG A 177 6.51 -23.80 -14.17
C ARG A 177 6.71 -22.89 -12.96
N TYR A 178 7.89 -22.30 -12.83
CA TYR A 178 8.18 -21.31 -11.80
C TYR A 178 7.82 -19.91 -12.30
N GLY A 179 7.44 -19.02 -11.37
CA GLY A 179 7.06 -17.64 -11.66
C GLY A 179 5.65 -17.50 -12.22
N ARG A 180 5.14 -16.28 -12.15
CA ARG A 180 3.74 -15.97 -12.46
C ARG A 180 3.35 -16.28 -13.90
N LEU A 181 4.23 -16.10 -14.89
CA LEU A 181 3.94 -16.44 -16.30
C LEU A 181 3.78 -17.96 -16.55
N GLY A 182 4.22 -18.80 -15.59
CA GLY A 182 4.03 -20.26 -15.65
C GLY A 182 2.74 -20.75 -15.00
N GLN A 183 1.92 -19.85 -14.42
CA GLN A 183 0.80 -20.17 -13.55
C GLN A 183 -0.57 -19.97 -14.21
N SER A 184 -1.49 -20.86 -13.88
CA SER A 184 -2.86 -20.87 -14.40
C SER A 184 -3.68 -19.65 -14.01
N HIS A 185 -3.45 -19.09 -12.81
CA HIS A 185 -4.14 -17.89 -12.35
C HIS A 185 -3.80 -16.68 -13.23
N PHE A 186 -2.52 -16.44 -13.46
CA PHE A 186 -2.03 -15.30 -14.23
C PHE A 186 -2.42 -15.41 -15.70
N GLU A 187 -2.33 -16.64 -16.27
CA GLU A 187 -2.80 -16.96 -17.61
C GLU A 187 -4.33 -16.80 -17.72
N GLY A 188 -5.08 -17.14 -16.67
CA GLY A 188 -6.54 -16.97 -16.59
C GLY A 188 -6.96 -15.50 -16.63
N GLN A 189 -6.28 -14.64 -15.88
CA GLN A 189 -6.52 -13.18 -15.94
C GLN A 189 -6.29 -12.63 -17.35
N MET A 190 -5.21 -13.03 -18.04
CA MET A 190 -4.95 -12.57 -19.40
C MET A 190 -5.99 -13.12 -20.41
N ARG A 191 -6.50 -14.34 -20.20
CA ARG A 191 -7.63 -14.84 -21.02
C ARG A 191 -8.89 -14.02 -20.83
N ALA A 192 -9.21 -13.65 -19.57
CA ALA A 192 -10.36 -12.79 -19.27
C ALA A 192 -10.21 -11.41 -19.94
N GLU A 193 -9.02 -10.80 -19.87
CA GLU A 193 -8.71 -9.54 -20.54
C GLU A 193 -8.82 -9.66 -22.08
N ALA A 194 -8.27 -10.72 -22.67
CA ALA A 194 -8.37 -10.96 -24.12
C ALA A 194 -9.82 -11.15 -24.58
N GLY A 195 -10.66 -11.80 -23.77
CA GLY A 195 -12.09 -11.98 -24.03
C GLY A 195 -12.89 -10.68 -24.00
N ARG A 196 -12.54 -9.74 -23.14
CA ARG A 196 -13.17 -8.41 -23.05
C ARG A 196 -12.67 -7.45 -24.14
N GLY A 197 -11.41 -7.59 -24.55
CA GLY A 197 -10.67 -6.66 -25.39
C GLY A 197 -9.46 -6.09 -24.63
N LEU A 198 -8.27 -6.31 -25.22
CA LEU A 198 -7.01 -5.90 -24.60
C LEU A 198 -6.93 -4.38 -24.41
N ARG A 199 -6.24 -3.96 -23.38
CA ARG A 199 -6.06 -2.55 -23.03
C ARG A 199 -5.01 -1.89 -23.92
N SER A 200 -5.21 -0.61 -24.19
CA SER A 200 -4.23 0.22 -24.88
C SER A 200 -3.00 0.50 -23.99
N LEU A 201 -1.88 0.84 -24.64
CA LEU A 201 -0.66 1.28 -23.95
C LEU A 201 -0.94 2.37 -22.90
N ARG A 202 -1.82 3.33 -23.20
CA ARG A 202 -2.18 4.44 -22.31
C ARG A 202 -2.93 3.97 -21.07
N GLU A 203 -3.74 2.94 -21.18
CA GLU A 203 -4.48 2.35 -20.06
C GLU A 203 -3.59 1.49 -19.17
N VAL A 204 -2.64 0.77 -19.76
CA VAL A 204 -1.68 -0.04 -19.01
C VAL A 204 -0.63 0.84 -18.30
N SER A 205 -0.27 1.98 -18.90
CA SER A 205 0.67 2.93 -18.29
C SER A 205 0.07 3.74 -17.12
N ALA A 206 -1.25 3.67 -16.92
CA ALA A 206 -1.91 4.25 -15.77
C ALA A 206 -1.90 3.26 -14.59
N GLU A 207 -1.73 3.75 -13.35
CA GLU A 207 -2.02 2.98 -12.14
C GLU A 207 -3.53 2.73 -12.03
N GLY A 208 -4.04 1.79 -12.80
CA GLY A 208 -5.46 1.59 -12.89
C GLY A 208 -6.11 1.10 -11.62
N ARG A 209 -7.27 1.67 -11.33
CA ARG A 209 -8.11 1.28 -10.19
C ARG A 209 -9.08 0.15 -10.52
N GLY A 210 -9.30 -0.09 -11.81
CA GLY A 210 -10.14 -1.18 -12.30
C GLY A 210 -9.42 -2.53 -12.29
N PHE A 211 -10.20 -3.59 -12.44
CA PHE A 211 -9.69 -4.95 -12.55
C PHE A 211 -9.05 -5.18 -13.93
N PRO A 212 -8.00 -6.00 -14.08
CA PRO A 212 -7.20 -6.60 -13.00
C PRO A 212 -6.34 -5.56 -12.27
N HIS A 213 -6.23 -5.68 -10.94
CA HIS A 213 -5.51 -4.72 -10.11
C HIS A 213 -4.00 -4.78 -10.32
N ASN A 214 -3.50 -5.93 -10.80
CA ASN A 214 -2.11 -6.23 -11.09
C ASN A 214 -1.79 -6.09 -12.57
N ARG A 215 -2.49 -5.21 -13.30
CA ARG A 215 -2.34 -5.09 -14.77
C ARG A 215 -0.93 -4.71 -15.21
N ASP A 216 -0.19 -3.98 -14.42
CA ASP A 216 1.23 -3.64 -14.64
C ASP A 216 2.09 -4.91 -14.64
N TYR A 217 1.91 -5.77 -13.66
CA TYR A 217 2.55 -7.08 -13.61
C TYR A 217 2.14 -7.95 -14.80
N LEU A 218 0.84 -8.01 -15.08
CA LEU A 218 0.25 -8.86 -16.09
C LEU A 218 0.72 -8.47 -17.49
N TYR A 219 0.41 -7.25 -17.94
CA TYR A 219 0.78 -6.80 -19.28
C TYR A 219 2.29 -6.66 -19.47
N GLY A 220 2.99 -6.14 -18.45
CA GLY A 220 4.43 -5.94 -18.51
C GLY A 220 5.22 -7.24 -18.65
N SER A 221 4.85 -8.27 -17.91
CA SER A 221 5.55 -9.57 -17.98
C SER A 221 5.34 -10.27 -19.32
N TYR A 222 4.11 -10.24 -19.87
CA TYR A 222 3.87 -10.75 -21.21
C TYR A 222 4.55 -9.92 -22.30
N PHE A 223 4.75 -8.60 -22.09
CA PHE A 223 5.55 -7.77 -23.00
C PHE A 223 7.01 -8.21 -23.05
N PHE A 224 7.65 -8.47 -21.93
CA PHE A 224 9.02 -8.97 -21.91
C PHE A 224 9.12 -10.42 -22.44
N ALA A 225 8.11 -11.25 -22.20
CA ALA A 225 8.02 -12.57 -22.82
C ALA A 225 7.89 -12.48 -24.35
N PHE A 226 7.04 -11.58 -24.87
CA PHE A 226 6.92 -11.27 -26.29
C PHE A 226 8.25 -10.77 -26.88
N LEU A 227 8.92 -9.83 -26.19
CA LEU A 227 10.21 -9.29 -26.62
C LEU A 227 11.27 -10.40 -26.76
N ALA A 228 11.34 -11.27 -25.75
CA ALA A 228 12.25 -12.41 -25.73
C ALA A 228 11.94 -13.45 -26.84
N GLU A 229 10.65 -13.74 -27.06
CA GLU A 229 10.20 -14.72 -28.06
C GLU A 229 10.41 -14.21 -29.49
N ARG A 230 10.11 -12.93 -29.72
CA ARG A 230 10.12 -12.32 -31.05
C ARG A 230 11.50 -11.83 -31.51
N TYR A 231 12.27 -11.24 -30.57
CA TYR A 231 13.55 -10.59 -30.86
C TYR A 231 14.74 -11.25 -30.18
N GLY A 232 14.51 -12.33 -29.41
CA GLY A 232 15.54 -13.06 -28.67
C GLY A 232 15.70 -12.58 -27.23
N THR A 233 16.18 -13.45 -26.36
CA THR A 233 16.35 -13.15 -24.91
C THR A 233 17.30 -11.98 -24.63
N LYS A 234 18.29 -11.77 -25.51
CA LYS A 234 19.21 -10.62 -25.40
C LYS A 234 18.48 -9.28 -25.58
N ALA A 235 17.40 -9.23 -26.33
CA ALA A 235 16.61 -8.01 -26.54
C ALA A 235 16.07 -7.43 -25.23
N VAL A 236 15.77 -8.26 -24.23
CA VAL A 236 15.35 -7.80 -22.89
C VAL A 236 16.50 -7.06 -22.18
N THR A 237 17.70 -7.65 -22.18
CA THR A 237 18.88 -7.01 -21.58
C THR A 237 19.25 -5.73 -22.31
N ASP A 238 19.23 -5.75 -23.65
CA ASP A 238 19.55 -4.57 -24.48
C ASP A 238 18.52 -3.44 -24.29
N TYR A 239 17.24 -3.78 -24.05
CA TYR A 239 16.20 -2.81 -23.74
C TYR A 239 16.49 -2.07 -22.42
N VAL A 240 16.79 -2.80 -21.35
CA VAL A 240 17.17 -2.22 -20.05
C VAL A 240 18.46 -1.41 -20.16
N GLU A 241 19.43 -1.94 -20.90
CA GLU A 241 20.70 -1.29 -21.15
C GLU A 241 20.54 0.07 -21.84
N GLY A 242 19.71 0.12 -22.90
CA GLY A 242 19.45 1.33 -23.67
C GLY A 242 18.73 2.42 -22.89
N TYR A 243 18.02 2.08 -21.81
CA TYR A 243 17.37 3.06 -20.93
C TYR A 243 18.32 3.56 -19.82
N SER A 244 19.32 2.77 -19.45
CA SER A 244 20.23 3.03 -18.32
C SER A 244 21.22 4.17 -18.53
N ASP A 245 21.37 4.72 -19.75
CA ASP A 245 22.21 5.86 -20.09
C ASP A 245 21.45 7.20 -20.16
N ASN A 246 20.12 7.19 -19.94
CA ASN A 246 19.28 8.37 -20.08
C ASN A 246 19.51 9.38 -18.93
N LEU A 247 20.18 10.49 -19.20
CA LEU A 247 20.26 11.62 -18.27
C LEU A 247 18.95 12.44 -18.27
N ILE A 248 18.32 12.59 -19.43
CA ILE A 248 16.99 13.18 -19.54
C ILE A 248 15.98 12.02 -19.49
N PRO A 249 15.25 11.85 -18.37
CA PRO A 249 14.32 10.75 -18.22
C PRO A 249 13.13 10.87 -19.19
N PHE A 250 12.28 9.84 -19.23
CA PHE A 250 11.02 9.83 -20.00
C PHE A 250 11.18 9.59 -21.52
N ARG A 251 12.23 8.86 -21.92
CA ARG A 251 12.43 8.46 -23.33
C ARG A 251 11.87 7.08 -23.64
N VAL A 252 10.83 6.66 -22.92
CA VAL A 252 10.25 5.31 -23.03
C VAL A 252 9.76 4.99 -24.45
N ASP A 253 9.22 6.00 -25.17
CA ASP A 253 8.73 5.81 -26.53
C ASP A 253 9.83 5.43 -27.53
N SER A 254 11.01 6.06 -27.43
CA SER A 254 12.11 5.82 -28.38
C SER A 254 13.08 4.72 -27.93
N ASN A 255 13.04 4.29 -26.67
CA ASN A 255 13.97 3.29 -26.17
C ASN A 255 13.99 1.97 -26.97
N PRO A 256 12.84 1.38 -27.36
CA PRO A 256 12.84 0.10 -28.09
C PRO A 256 13.38 0.19 -29.52
N VAL A 257 13.57 1.40 -30.09
CA VAL A 257 14.04 1.57 -31.48
C VAL A 257 15.41 0.94 -31.72
N SER A 258 16.33 1.06 -30.73
CA SER A 258 17.67 0.47 -30.83
C SER A 258 17.65 -1.06 -30.85
N VAL A 259 16.64 -1.67 -30.25
CA VAL A 259 16.52 -3.13 -30.11
C VAL A 259 15.64 -3.75 -31.20
N THR A 260 14.56 -3.07 -31.57
CA THR A 260 13.50 -3.62 -32.45
C THR A 260 13.34 -2.86 -33.78
N GLY A 261 13.93 -1.67 -33.89
CA GLY A 261 13.71 -0.75 -35.01
C GLY A 261 12.37 -0.02 -34.98
N LYS A 262 11.59 -0.13 -33.88
CA LYS A 262 10.23 0.39 -33.76
C LYS A 262 10.07 1.27 -32.53
N HIS A 263 9.22 2.31 -32.63
CA HIS A 263 8.74 3.07 -31.50
C HIS A 263 7.77 2.25 -30.65
N MET A 264 7.54 2.66 -29.40
CA MET A 264 6.74 1.90 -28.44
C MET A 264 5.29 1.67 -28.93
N ASP A 265 4.64 2.64 -29.56
CA ASP A 265 3.28 2.50 -30.08
C ASP A 265 3.18 1.44 -31.20
N GLU A 266 4.19 1.38 -32.08
CA GLU A 266 4.27 0.35 -33.15
C GLU A 266 4.54 -1.03 -32.54
N LEU A 267 5.45 -1.09 -31.58
CA LEU A 267 5.80 -2.32 -30.87
C LEU A 267 4.61 -2.84 -30.05
N TRP A 268 3.84 -1.94 -29.43
CA TRP A 268 2.61 -2.29 -28.71
C TRP A 268 1.54 -2.89 -29.64
N THR A 269 1.42 -2.38 -30.87
CA THR A 269 0.49 -2.94 -31.87
C THR A 269 0.88 -4.38 -32.23
N GLU A 270 2.17 -4.68 -32.37
CA GLU A 270 2.66 -6.03 -32.61
C GLU A 270 2.43 -6.94 -31.41
N TYR A 271 2.69 -6.42 -30.21
CA TYR A 271 2.44 -7.11 -28.95
C TYR A 271 0.95 -7.45 -28.74
N ASP A 272 0.03 -6.51 -29.00
CA ASP A 272 -1.42 -6.76 -28.98
C ASP A 272 -1.80 -7.90 -29.93
N GLY A 273 -1.26 -7.90 -31.15
CA GLY A 273 -1.47 -8.99 -32.12
C GLY A 273 -0.95 -10.34 -31.62
N TRP A 274 0.21 -10.36 -30.96
CA TRP A 274 0.79 -11.56 -30.36
C TRP A 274 -0.06 -12.08 -29.19
N LEU A 275 -0.55 -11.20 -28.30
CA LEU A 275 -1.46 -11.58 -27.21
C LEU A 275 -2.76 -12.17 -27.74
N ARG A 276 -3.40 -11.53 -28.76
CA ARG A 276 -4.62 -12.05 -29.38
C ARG A 276 -4.41 -13.44 -29.96
N ALA A 277 -3.30 -13.67 -30.67
CA ALA A 277 -2.99 -14.99 -31.25
C ALA A 277 -2.76 -16.04 -30.14
N ARG A 278 -2.09 -15.66 -29.05
CA ARG A 278 -1.79 -16.58 -27.94
C ARG A 278 -3.02 -16.97 -27.11
N PHE A 279 -3.92 -16.01 -26.87
CA PHE A 279 -5.12 -16.18 -26.05
C PHE A 279 -6.40 -16.25 -26.87
N ALA A 280 -6.31 -16.38 -28.20
CA ALA A 280 -7.47 -16.69 -29.04
C ALA A 280 -8.22 -17.88 -28.42
N ALA A 281 -9.54 -17.72 -28.25
CA ALA A 281 -10.38 -18.77 -27.71
C ALA A 281 -10.12 -20.07 -28.51
N LYS A 282 -9.56 -21.09 -27.86
CA LYS A 282 -9.47 -22.42 -28.49
C LYS A 282 -10.89 -22.84 -28.81
N PRO A 283 -11.22 -23.27 -30.07
CA PRO A 283 -12.53 -23.79 -30.34
C PRO A 283 -12.84 -24.87 -29.33
N ALA A 284 -14.03 -24.80 -28.72
CA ALA A 284 -14.46 -25.78 -27.76
C ALA A 284 -14.27 -27.18 -28.38
N ALA A 285 -13.38 -27.95 -27.76
CA ALA A 285 -13.31 -29.36 -28.07
C ALA A 285 -14.70 -29.90 -27.74
N GLN A 286 -15.48 -30.30 -28.77
CA GLN A 286 -16.80 -30.90 -28.71
C GLN A 286 -18.04 -29.95 -28.71
N GLY A 287 -18.02 -28.80 -29.40
CA GLY A 287 -19.27 -28.14 -29.79
C GLY A 287 -20.16 -27.56 -28.68
N ARG A 288 -19.73 -27.55 -27.42
CA ARG A 288 -20.31 -26.74 -26.34
C ARG A 288 -19.46 -25.48 -26.16
N PRO A 289 -20.08 -24.27 -26.10
CA PRO A 289 -19.38 -23.13 -25.56
C PRO A 289 -18.81 -23.56 -24.20
N PRO A 290 -17.59 -23.14 -23.83
CA PRO A 290 -17.10 -23.37 -22.45
C PRO A 290 -18.07 -22.67 -21.52
N ASP A 291 -19.08 -23.46 -21.09
CA ASP A 291 -20.01 -23.00 -20.07
C ASP A 291 -19.15 -22.89 -18.81
N GLU A 292 -18.94 -21.67 -18.29
CA GLU A 292 -18.30 -21.48 -16.99
C GLU A 292 -19.13 -22.12 -15.86
N GLY A 293 -20.07 -22.96 -16.27
CA GLY A 293 -20.79 -23.97 -15.55
C GLY A 293 -21.30 -23.54 -14.19
N GLY A 294 -22.38 -22.71 -14.12
CA GLY A 294 -23.04 -22.45 -12.86
C GLY A 294 -23.85 -21.16 -12.87
N GLU A 295 -24.91 -21.15 -12.07
CA GLU A 295 -25.72 -19.96 -11.80
C GLU A 295 -24.87 -18.87 -11.14
N ILE A 296 -24.80 -17.67 -11.75
CA ILE A 296 -24.13 -16.52 -11.11
C ILE A 296 -24.99 -16.06 -9.93
N VAL A 297 -24.39 -16.13 -8.75
CA VAL A 297 -24.99 -15.70 -7.49
C VAL A 297 -24.72 -14.23 -7.21
N ALA A 298 -23.47 -13.78 -7.45
CA ALA A 298 -23.06 -12.40 -7.27
C ALA A 298 -21.89 -12.04 -8.18
N ARG A 299 -21.73 -10.75 -8.44
CA ARG A 299 -20.53 -10.15 -9.04
C ARG A 299 -20.07 -8.99 -8.16
N GLY A 300 -18.77 -8.74 -8.11
CA GLY A 300 -18.22 -7.66 -7.32
C GLY A 300 -16.78 -7.35 -7.63
N TRP A 301 -16.31 -6.25 -7.08
CA TRP A 301 -14.92 -5.83 -7.17
C TRP A 301 -13.98 -6.84 -6.48
N SER A 302 -14.39 -7.37 -5.32
CA SER A 302 -13.79 -8.56 -4.70
C SER A 302 -14.88 -9.50 -4.20
N LEU A 303 -14.65 -10.79 -4.35
CA LEU A 303 -15.49 -11.87 -3.87
C LEU A 303 -14.62 -12.93 -3.24
N GLU A 304 -14.82 -13.17 -1.95
CA GLU A 304 -13.96 -14.03 -1.14
C GLU A 304 -14.79 -14.99 -0.28
N SER A 305 -14.17 -16.09 0.07
CA SER A 305 -14.66 -17.01 1.11
C SER A 305 -16.06 -17.57 0.86
N PRO A 306 -16.31 -18.19 -0.30
CA PRO A 306 -17.60 -18.80 -0.60
C PRO A 306 -17.89 -19.95 0.38
N LEU A 307 -19.07 -19.95 1.02
CA LEU A 307 -19.50 -20.97 1.96
C LEU A 307 -20.97 -21.34 1.68
N LEU A 308 -21.21 -22.61 1.37
CA LEU A 308 -22.55 -23.19 1.22
C LEU A 308 -22.87 -24.02 2.47
N THR A 309 -23.92 -23.66 3.21
CA THR A 309 -24.34 -24.39 4.40
C THR A 309 -25.37 -25.45 4.08
N ARG A 310 -25.57 -26.45 4.97
CA ARG A 310 -26.48 -27.59 4.75
C ARG A 310 -27.94 -27.20 4.55
N ASP A 311 -28.37 -26.10 5.10
CA ASP A 311 -29.70 -25.51 4.87
C ASP A 311 -29.82 -24.79 3.52
N GLY A 312 -28.77 -24.82 2.67
CA GLY A 312 -28.70 -24.19 1.36
C GLY A 312 -28.46 -22.70 1.40
N ALA A 313 -28.17 -22.10 2.55
CA ALA A 313 -27.80 -20.69 2.63
C ALA A 313 -26.40 -20.47 2.07
N ARG A 314 -26.25 -19.37 1.32
CA ARG A 314 -25.02 -18.96 0.67
C ARG A 314 -24.41 -17.81 1.48
N TRP A 315 -23.17 -17.99 1.92
CA TRP A 315 -22.41 -16.98 2.64
C TRP A 315 -21.16 -16.61 1.85
N TYR A 316 -20.82 -15.34 1.80
CA TYR A 316 -19.64 -14.84 1.08
C TYR A 316 -19.29 -13.44 1.54
N VAL A 317 -18.04 -13.04 1.29
CA VAL A 317 -17.56 -11.68 1.51
C VAL A 317 -17.55 -10.94 0.17
N LEU A 318 -18.21 -9.78 0.12
CA LEU A 318 -18.33 -8.94 -1.07
C LEU A 318 -17.75 -7.55 -0.79
N GLY A 319 -16.77 -7.12 -1.59
CA GLY A 319 -16.23 -5.77 -1.62
C GLY A 319 -16.68 -4.99 -2.85
N ASP A 320 -16.98 -3.71 -2.66
CA ASP A 320 -17.26 -2.74 -3.72
C ASP A 320 -16.07 -1.83 -4.04
N GLY A 321 -14.99 -1.96 -3.26
CA GLY A 321 -13.79 -1.13 -3.36
C GLY A 321 -13.93 0.29 -2.78
N TYR A 322 -15.13 0.76 -2.45
CA TYR A 322 -15.41 2.08 -1.88
C TYR A 322 -15.66 2.05 -0.38
N THR A 323 -16.20 0.93 0.13
CA THR A 323 -16.49 0.71 1.55
C THR A 323 -15.78 -0.55 2.03
N LEU A 324 -15.82 -0.82 3.35
CA LEU A 324 -15.34 -2.10 3.87
C LEU A 324 -16.13 -3.24 3.22
N PRO A 325 -15.48 -4.37 2.89
CA PRO A 325 -16.16 -5.57 2.47
C PRO A 325 -17.23 -5.98 3.47
N LYS A 326 -18.28 -6.62 2.98
CA LYS A 326 -19.42 -7.05 3.80
C LYS A 326 -19.54 -8.57 3.78
N LEU A 327 -19.76 -9.13 4.95
CA LEU A 327 -20.24 -10.49 5.06
C LEU A 327 -21.72 -10.51 4.67
N LEU A 328 -22.06 -11.29 3.65
CA LEU A 328 -23.41 -11.43 3.11
C LEU A 328 -23.96 -12.84 3.37
N ARG A 329 -25.25 -12.92 3.63
CA ARG A 329 -26.03 -14.15 3.70
C ARG A 329 -27.18 -14.10 2.71
N GLN A 330 -27.29 -15.14 1.90
CA GLN A 330 -28.42 -15.34 0.99
C GLN A 330 -29.12 -16.67 1.34
N ALA A 331 -30.36 -16.60 1.79
CA ALA A 331 -31.19 -17.78 1.97
C ALA A 331 -31.60 -18.39 0.62
N PRO A 332 -31.94 -19.69 0.53
CA PRO A 332 -32.41 -20.29 -0.72
C PRO A 332 -33.61 -19.51 -1.28
N GLY A 333 -33.50 -19.04 -2.54
CA GLY A 333 -34.55 -18.27 -3.19
C GLY A 333 -34.76 -16.83 -2.67
N GLY A 334 -33.97 -16.38 -1.69
CA GLY A 334 -34.04 -15.05 -1.10
C GLY A 334 -32.99 -14.08 -1.70
N GLU A 335 -33.10 -12.82 -1.29
CA GLU A 335 -32.11 -11.80 -1.59
C GLU A 335 -30.93 -11.89 -0.60
N ALA A 336 -29.76 -11.37 -1.03
CA ALA A 336 -28.58 -11.30 -0.18
C ALA A 336 -28.72 -10.18 0.83
N ALA A 337 -28.51 -10.46 2.11
CA ALA A 337 -28.54 -9.51 3.20
C ALA A 337 -27.12 -9.32 3.77
N ALA A 338 -26.72 -8.05 3.95
CA ALA A 338 -25.47 -7.71 4.63
C ALA A 338 -25.63 -7.93 6.15
N ILE A 339 -24.67 -8.64 6.73
CA ILE A 339 -24.68 -8.99 8.17
C ILE A 339 -23.75 -8.06 8.95
N VAL A 340 -22.50 -7.93 8.52
CA VAL A 340 -21.47 -7.14 9.21
C VAL A 340 -20.35 -6.74 8.25
N ASP A 341 -19.73 -5.60 8.51
CA ASP A 341 -18.51 -5.19 7.82
C ASP A 341 -17.32 -6.00 8.31
N VAL A 342 -16.43 -6.39 7.37
CA VAL A 342 -15.23 -7.18 7.64
C VAL A 342 -14.01 -6.62 6.90
N GLU A 343 -12.81 -7.06 7.29
CA GLU A 343 -11.58 -6.68 6.60
C GLU A 343 -11.39 -7.52 5.32
N PRO A 344 -10.68 -7.01 4.29
CA PRO A 344 -10.26 -7.82 3.14
C PRO A 344 -9.46 -9.05 3.60
N GLY A 345 -9.57 -10.17 2.88
CA GLY A 345 -8.90 -11.44 3.23
C GLY A 345 -9.60 -12.22 4.36
N THR A 346 -10.81 -11.82 4.74
CA THR A 346 -11.62 -12.54 5.75
C THR A 346 -11.99 -13.93 5.27
N ARG A 347 -11.79 -14.96 6.12
CA ARG A 347 -12.09 -16.37 5.85
C ARG A 347 -13.30 -16.84 6.68
N LEU A 348 -14.18 -17.61 6.04
CA LEU A 348 -15.39 -18.17 6.66
C LEU A 348 -15.30 -19.69 6.78
N ALA A 349 -15.77 -20.21 7.89
CA ALA A 349 -15.97 -21.63 8.06
C ALA A 349 -17.22 -21.91 8.89
N ALA A 350 -17.94 -22.97 8.58
CA ALA A 350 -19.12 -23.41 9.33
C ALA A 350 -18.92 -24.80 9.93
N SER A 351 -19.38 -24.99 11.16
CA SER A 351 -19.53 -26.34 11.74
C SER A 351 -20.70 -27.07 11.09
N SER A 352 -20.77 -28.37 11.30
CA SER A 352 -21.93 -29.18 10.89
C SER A 352 -23.23 -28.76 11.56
N SER A 353 -23.17 -28.07 12.68
CA SER A 353 -24.33 -27.49 13.39
C SER A 353 -24.72 -26.08 12.89
N GLY A 354 -24.00 -25.53 11.93
CA GLY A 354 -24.26 -24.21 11.37
C GLY A 354 -23.61 -23.04 12.14
N GLU A 355 -22.79 -23.29 13.16
CA GLU A 355 -22.01 -22.26 13.85
C GLU A 355 -20.91 -21.71 12.93
N LEU A 356 -20.85 -20.38 12.75
CA LEU A 356 -19.87 -19.71 11.89
C LEU A 356 -18.68 -19.22 12.70
N VAL A 357 -17.49 -19.58 12.24
CA VAL A 357 -16.20 -19.03 12.69
C VAL A 357 -15.59 -18.22 11.55
N ILE A 358 -15.12 -17.05 11.88
CA ILE A 358 -14.56 -16.06 10.97
C ILE A 358 -13.12 -15.81 11.37
N SER A 359 -12.20 -15.95 10.43
CA SER A 359 -10.80 -15.56 10.58
C SER A 359 -10.57 -14.28 9.81
N LYS A 360 -10.11 -13.22 10.48
CA LYS A 360 -9.83 -11.93 9.84
C LYS A 360 -8.56 -11.30 10.37
N LEU A 361 -7.94 -10.44 9.56
CA LEU A 361 -6.79 -9.66 9.97
C LEU A 361 -7.18 -8.66 11.06
N GLU A 362 -6.38 -8.60 12.10
CA GLU A 362 -6.56 -7.73 13.25
C GLU A 362 -5.23 -7.16 13.72
N VAL A 363 -5.24 -5.92 14.17
CA VAL A 363 -4.04 -5.30 14.73
C VAL A 363 -3.73 -5.90 16.09
N CYS A 364 -2.50 -6.44 16.22
CA CYS A 364 -1.97 -7.05 17.43
C CYS A 364 -0.81 -6.21 17.99
N GLY A 365 -0.94 -5.72 19.20
CA GLY A 365 0.05 -4.80 19.77
C GLY A 365 0.14 -3.51 18.95
N ASN A 366 1.35 -2.97 18.74
CA ASN A 366 1.55 -1.70 18.05
C ASN A 366 1.93 -1.81 16.59
N TYR A 367 2.52 -2.94 16.16
CA TYR A 367 3.18 -3.06 14.86
C TYR A 367 2.83 -4.33 14.09
N ASN A 368 1.98 -5.19 14.65
CA ASN A 368 1.65 -6.46 14.04
C ASN A 368 0.23 -6.48 13.50
N VAL A 369 0.00 -7.21 12.41
CA VAL A 369 -1.33 -7.50 11.87
C VAL A 369 -1.44 -9.00 11.64
N TYR A 370 -2.23 -9.66 12.45
CA TYR A 370 -2.36 -11.10 12.46
C TYR A 370 -3.80 -11.55 12.30
N TYR A 371 -4.01 -12.76 11.80
CA TYR A 371 -5.33 -13.37 11.75
C TYR A 371 -5.78 -13.79 13.15
N ASP A 372 -6.98 -13.32 13.52
CA ASP A 372 -7.67 -13.73 14.73
C ASP A 372 -9.06 -14.30 14.45
N LEU A 373 -9.55 -15.14 15.37
CA LEU A 373 -10.81 -15.84 15.25
C LEU A 373 -11.95 -15.10 15.93
N TYR A 374 -13.08 -15.10 15.26
CA TYR A 374 -14.35 -14.56 15.75
C TYR A 374 -15.47 -15.56 15.52
N ARG A 375 -16.51 -15.51 16.36
CA ARG A 375 -17.79 -16.22 16.16
C ARG A 375 -18.86 -15.20 15.77
N LEU A 376 -19.66 -15.56 14.78
CA LEU A 376 -20.86 -14.80 14.47
C LEU A 376 -21.92 -15.12 15.51
N THR A 377 -22.41 -14.11 16.20
CA THR A 377 -23.48 -14.22 17.20
C THR A 377 -24.85 -14.13 16.54
N ALA A 378 -25.90 -14.53 17.27
CA ALA A 378 -27.27 -14.57 16.73
C ALA A 378 -27.81 -13.17 16.34
N ASP A 379 -27.29 -12.10 16.95
CA ASP A 379 -27.62 -10.71 16.63
C ASP A 379 -26.81 -10.14 15.45
N GLY A 380 -25.95 -10.95 14.80
CA GLY A 380 -25.13 -10.56 13.67
C GLY A 380 -23.81 -9.86 14.06
N SER A 381 -23.47 -9.78 15.33
CA SER A 381 -22.19 -9.23 15.78
C SER A 381 -21.07 -10.27 15.79
N LEU A 382 -19.80 -9.83 15.88
CA LEU A 382 -18.61 -10.67 15.95
C LEU A 382 -18.06 -10.72 17.37
N ALA A 383 -18.10 -11.89 17.99
CA ALA A 383 -17.48 -12.16 19.29
C ALA A 383 -16.06 -12.70 19.08
N ARG A 384 -15.04 -12.01 19.60
CA ARG A 384 -13.64 -12.41 19.49
C ARG A 384 -13.37 -13.69 20.28
N VAL A 385 -12.68 -14.66 19.67
CA VAL A 385 -12.32 -15.96 20.26
C VAL A 385 -10.83 -15.99 20.61
N THR A 386 -9.96 -15.43 19.77
CA THR A 386 -8.51 -15.42 20.00
C THR A 386 -7.94 -14.00 19.96
N GLU A 387 -6.76 -13.84 20.53
CA GLU A 387 -6.00 -12.58 20.47
C GLU A 387 -4.57 -12.85 20.07
N CYS A 388 -4.14 -12.23 18.95
CA CYS A 388 -2.82 -12.41 18.35
C CYS A 388 -2.49 -13.87 17.97
N GLY A 389 -3.50 -14.67 17.58
CA GLY A 389 -3.37 -16.12 17.42
C GLY A 389 -2.75 -16.56 16.10
N ARG A 390 -2.76 -15.70 15.05
CA ARG A 390 -2.24 -15.99 13.70
C ARG A 390 -2.96 -17.13 12.97
N TYR A 391 -4.25 -17.35 13.24
CA TYR A 391 -5.04 -18.44 12.68
C TYR A 391 -5.72 -18.03 11.36
N ARG A 392 -5.17 -18.47 10.23
CA ARG A 392 -5.63 -18.10 8.87
C ARG A 392 -6.79 -18.92 8.36
N PHE A 393 -6.64 -20.27 8.35
CA PHE A 393 -7.66 -21.20 7.94
C PHE A 393 -8.17 -21.96 9.14
N THR A 394 -9.48 -22.14 9.21
CA THR A 394 -10.12 -22.79 10.35
C THR A 394 -11.25 -23.69 9.92
N VAL A 395 -11.50 -24.75 10.70
CA VAL A 395 -12.66 -25.63 10.57
C VAL A 395 -13.24 -25.85 11.97
N PRO A 396 -14.41 -25.28 12.28
CA PRO A 396 -15.09 -25.56 13.52
C PRO A 396 -15.69 -26.98 13.51
N LEU A 397 -15.42 -27.76 14.56
CA LEU A 397 -15.91 -29.13 14.73
C LEU A 397 -17.31 -29.15 15.37
N ALA A 398 -17.99 -30.27 15.24
CA ALA A 398 -19.35 -30.44 15.80
C ALA A 398 -19.42 -30.28 17.33
N ASP A 399 -18.32 -30.55 18.03
CA ASP A 399 -18.19 -30.42 19.49
C ASP A 399 -17.78 -29.01 19.95
N GLY A 400 -17.62 -28.09 18.99
CA GLY A 400 -17.26 -26.68 19.21
C GLY A 400 -15.77 -26.41 19.25
N ARG A 401 -14.92 -27.44 19.25
CA ARG A 401 -13.45 -27.25 19.06
C ARG A 401 -13.17 -26.73 17.64
N ILE A 402 -11.99 -26.20 17.44
CA ILE A 402 -11.59 -25.60 16.16
C ILE A 402 -10.24 -26.20 15.72
N VAL A 403 -10.17 -26.73 14.49
CA VAL A 403 -8.91 -27.02 13.83
C VAL A 403 -8.47 -25.76 13.09
N ALA A 404 -7.25 -25.32 13.29
CA ALA A 404 -6.74 -24.07 12.70
C ALA A 404 -5.33 -24.24 12.14
N LEU A 405 -5.04 -23.48 11.07
CA LEU A 405 -3.71 -23.35 10.48
C LEU A 405 -3.11 -22.00 10.88
N ARG A 406 -1.89 -22.01 11.41
CA ARG A 406 -1.11 -20.79 11.67
C ARG A 406 0.29 -20.88 11.09
N PHE A 407 0.90 -19.71 10.87
CA PHE A 407 2.29 -19.60 10.50
C PHE A 407 3.06 -18.88 11.61
N VAL A 408 4.07 -19.55 12.17
CA VAL A 408 4.87 -19.02 13.29
C VAL A 408 6.33 -19.37 13.08
N ALA A 409 7.19 -18.37 13.14
CA ALA A 409 8.66 -18.55 13.08
C ALA A 409 9.12 -19.41 11.88
N GLY A 410 8.54 -19.19 10.70
CA GLY A 410 8.92 -19.89 9.46
C GLY A 410 8.34 -21.29 9.30
N VAL A 411 7.41 -21.70 10.15
CA VAL A 411 6.79 -23.06 10.15
C VAL A 411 5.28 -22.92 10.13
N SER A 412 4.61 -23.74 9.30
CA SER A 412 3.17 -23.89 9.31
C SER A 412 2.77 -24.92 10.35
N GLU A 413 1.80 -24.61 11.22
CA GLU A 413 1.29 -25.52 12.23
C GLU A 413 -0.21 -25.69 12.10
N VAL A 414 -0.68 -26.96 12.09
CA VAL A 414 -2.09 -27.29 12.26
C VAL A 414 -2.33 -27.58 13.73
N VAL A 415 -3.23 -26.83 14.35
CA VAL A 415 -3.50 -26.91 15.79
C VAL A 415 -4.97 -27.23 16.07
N LEU A 416 -5.23 -27.87 17.18
CA LEU A 416 -6.56 -28.07 17.75
C LEU A 416 -6.75 -27.08 18.89
N LEU A 417 -7.80 -26.26 18.79
CA LEU A 417 -8.18 -25.28 19.80
C LEU A 417 -9.45 -25.75 20.53
N SER A 418 -9.59 -25.32 21.78
CA SER A 418 -10.87 -25.46 22.51
C SER A 418 -11.94 -24.53 21.91
N ARG A 419 -13.17 -24.62 22.38
CA ARG A 419 -14.26 -23.73 22.00
C ARG A 419 -13.92 -22.25 22.29
N GLU A 420 -13.19 -21.99 23.34
CA GLU A 420 -12.78 -20.66 23.80
C GLU A 420 -11.50 -20.16 23.10
N GLY A 421 -10.96 -20.93 22.14
CA GLY A 421 -9.76 -20.54 21.36
C GLY A 421 -8.43 -20.89 22.02
N MET A 422 -8.43 -21.67 23.11
CA MET A 422 -7.19 -22.11 23.76
C MET A 422 -6.58 -23.31 23.03
N GLU A 423 -5.28 -23.26 22.75
CA GLU A 423 -4.55 -24.36 22.13
C GLU A 423 -4.53 -25.59 23.04
N GLN A 424 -5.00 -26.70 22.48
CA GLN A 424 -5.00 -28.00 23.16
C GLN A 424 -3.87 -28.88 22.67
N ARG A 425 -3.62 -28.91 21.36
CA ARG A 425 -2.64 -29.79 20.75
C ARG A 425 -2.21 -29.33 19.36
N VAL A 426 -0.91 -29.46 19.04
CA VAL A 426 -0.39 -29.38 17.67
C VAL A 426 -0.65 -30.73 16.99
N LEU A 427 -1.41 -30.73 15.90
CA LEU A 427 -1.72 -31.92 15.11
C LEU A 427 -0.66 -32.20 14.05
N TYR A 428 -0.08 -31.14 13.48
CA TYR A 428 0.96 -31.21 12.46
C TYR A 428 1.85 -29.99 12.54
N ARG A 429 3.14 -30.20 12.28
CA ARG A 429 4.13 -29.14 12.09
C ARG A 429 4.83 -29.39 10.77
N SER A 430 4.85 -28.41 9.88
CA SER A 430 5.50 -28.52 8.58
C SER A 430 7.01 -28.71 8.71
N ALA A 431 7.60 -29.35 7.73
CA ALA A 431 9.05 -29.39 7.60
C ALA A 431 9.56 -27.98 7.23
N ARG A 432 10.86 -27.77 7.40
CA ARG A 432 11.51 -26.52 6.98
C ARG A 432 11.41 -26.38 5.44
N GLY A 433 10.99 -25.21 4.97
CA GLY A 433 10.74 -24.96 3.54
C GLY A 433 9.44 -25.56 3.01
N GLU A 434 8.58 -26.12 3.86
CA GLU A 434 7.25 -26.57 3.48
C GLU A 434 6.21 -25.52 3.88
N ALA A 435 5.46 -25.00 2.92
CA ALA A 435 4.35 -24.10 3.13
C ALA A 435 3.01 -24.87 3.07
N VAL A 436 2.21 -24.80 4.14
CA VAL A 436 0.82 -25.29 4.14
C VAL A 436 -0.10 -24.15 3.76
N THR A 437 -0.91 -24.35 2.72
CA THR A 437 -1.67 -23.28 2.07
C THR A 437 -3.18 -23.40 2.21
N GLY A 438 -3.66 -24.49 2.76
CA GLY A 438 -5.08 -24.71 3.00
C GLY A 438 -5.35 -25.96 3.83
N LEU A 439 -6.50 -25.99 4.49
CA LEU A 439 -6.94 -27.16 5.23
C LEU A 439 -8.46 -27.35 5.18
N ASP A 440 -8.88 -28.59 5.41
CA ASP A 440 -10.23 -28.96 5.83
C ASP A 440 -10.16 -30.09 6.86
N ALA A 441 -11.23 -30.29 7.65
CA ALA A 441 -11.24 -31.28 8.71
C ALA A 441 -12.60 -31.95 8.85
N ARG A 442 -12.55 -33.25 9.17
CA ARG A 442 -13.72 -34.06 9.55
C ARG A 442 -13.41 -34.77 10.88
N GLY A 443 -13.92 -34.22 11.98
CA GLY A 443 -13.43 -34.55 13.29
C GLY A 443 -11.94 -34.18 13.42
N GLU A 444 -11.12 -35.08 13.94
CA GLU A 444 -9.67 -34.88 14.05
C GLU A 444 -8.89 -35.41 12.83
N THR A 445 -9.56 -35.89 11.78
CA THR A 445 -8.93 -36.18 10.50
C THR A 445 -8.87 -34.88 9.71
N VAL A 446 -7.65 -34.41 9.40
CA VAL A 446 -7.38 -33.17 8.71
C VAL A 446 -6.76 -33.49 7.35
N VAL A 447 -7.19 -32.77 6.32
CA VAL A 447 -6.51 -32.75 5.03
C VAL A 447 -5.91 -31.37 4.81
N VAL A 448 -4.67 -31.33 4.35
CA VAL A 448 -3.96 -30.08 4.03
C VAL A 448 -3.40 -30.12 2.63
N THR A 449 -3.27 -28.94 2.02
CA THR A 449 -2.46 -28.75 0.83
C THR A 449 -1.13 -28.13 1.24
N SER A 450 -0.03 -28.67 0.70
CA SER A 450 1.32 -28.14 0.99
C SER A 450 2.18 -28.05 -0.26
N LEU A 451 3.10 -27.09 -0.25
CA LEU A 451 4.14 -26.90 -1.25
C LEU A 451 5.49 -27.14 -0.61
N ARG A 452 6.29 -28.00 -1.21
CA ARG A 452 7.67 -28.23 -0.86
C ARG A 452 8.48 -28.68 -2.08
N ASP A 453 9.68 -28.13 -2.25
CA ASP A 453 10.61 -28.50 -3.34
C ASP A 453 9.93 -28.47 -4.74
N GLY A 454 9.10 -27.46 -5.00
CA GLY A 454 8.36 -27.30 -6.26
C GLY A 454 7.24 -28.31 -6.50
N ARG A 455 6.86 -29.09 -5.48
CA ARG A 455 5.81 -30.12 -5.54
C ARG A 455 4.66 -29.78 -4.62
N TRP A 456 3.48 -29.83 -5.19
CA TRP A 456 2.23 -29.68 -4.45
C TRP A 456 1.74 -31.04 -3.96
N SER A 457 1.38 -31.11 -2.71
CA SER A 457 0.88 -32.33 -2.07
C SER A 457 -0.48 -32.11 -1.44
N LEU A 458 -1.35 -33.13 -1.55
CA LEU A 458 -2.52 -33.32 -0.71
C LEU A 458 -2.15 -34.32 0.38
N VAL A 459 -2.24 -33.91 1.64
CA VAL A 459 -1.73 -34.67 2.78
C VAL A 459 -2.84 -34.86 3.81
N GLU A 460 -3.04 -36.10 4.26
CA GLU A 460 -3.96 -36.44 5.36
C GLU A 460 -3.21 -36.61 6.66
N ILE A 461 -3.78 -36.05 7.72
CA ILE A 461 -3.29 -36.13 9.10
C ILE A 461 -4.39 -36.77 9.93
N ALA A 462 -4.18 -38.00 10.44
CA ALA A 462 -5.16 -38.71 11.23
C ALA A 462 -4.47 -39.56 12.31
N GLY A 463 -4.92 -39.50 13.56
CA GLY A 463 -4.39 -40.31 14.67
C GLY A 463 -2.89 -40.13 14.89
N GLY A 464 -2.33 -38.93 14.61
CA GLY A 464 -0.90 -38.63 14.71
C GLY A 464 -0.04 -39.17 13.54
N LYS A 465 -0.68 -39.74 12.52
CA LYS A 465 -0.02 -40.23 11.30
C LYS A 465 -0.27 -39.26 10.13
N THR A 466 0.76 -39.00 9.38
CA THR A 466 0.71 -38.19 8.14
C THR A 466 0.80 -39.14 6.93
N THR A 467 -0.11 -38.95 5.95
CA THR A 467 -0.16 -39.73 4.72
C THR A 467 -0.26 -38.80 3.52
N VAL A 468 0.70 -38.91 2.60
CA VAL A 468 0.64 -38.18 1.32
C VAL A 468 -0.32 -38.90 0.39
N LEU A 469 -1.40 -38.22 -0.02
CA LEU A 469 -2.42 -38.77 -0.91
C LEU A 469 -2.06 -38.54 -2.39
N ILE A 470 -1.56 -37.36 -2.72
CA ILE A 470 -1.11 -36.93 -4.05
C ILE A 470 0.13 -36.06 -3.85
N SER A 471 1.10 -36.17 -4.77
CA SER A 471 2.24 -35.26 -4.83
C SER A 471 2.71 -35.12 -6.27
N ASP A 472 2.56 -33.94 -6.86
CA ASP A 472 2.94 -33.63 -8.24
C ASP A 472 3.17 -32.10 -8.45
N SER A 473 3.35 -31.64 -9.68
CA SER A 473 3.63 -30.24 -10.02
C SER A 473 2.36 -29.40 -10.27
N ALA A 474 1.15 -29.98 -10.19
CA ALA A 474 -0.07 -29.22 -10.35
C ALA A 474 -0.41 -28.48 -9.03
N VAL A 475 -0.72 -27.20 -9.10
CA VAL A 475 -1.17 -26.42 -7.93
C VAL A 475 -2.38 -27.11 -7.32
N LYS A 476 -2.41 -27.19 -5.98
CA LYS A 476 -3.51 -27.73 -5.22
C LYS A 476 -3.89 -26.75 -4.11
N HIS A 477 -5.17 -26.37 -4.08
CA HIS A 477 -5.64 -25.39 -3.09
C HIS A 477 -7.08 -25.65 -2.68
N PHE A 478 -7.51 -25.11 -1.53
CA PHE A 478 -8.86 -25.24 -0.96
C PHE A 478 -9.35 -26.70 -0.89
N PRO A 479 -8.65 -27.59 -0.15
CA PRO A 479 -9.14 -28.96 0.03
C PRO A 479 -10.48 -28.94 0.78
N ARG A 480 -11.45 -29.77 0.35
CA ARG A 480 -12.79 -29.89 0.95
C ARG A 480 -13.24 -31.34 0.97
N PHE A 481 -13.57 -31.86 2.13
CA PHE A 481 -14.17 -33.17 2.22
C PHE A 481 -15.57 -33.19 1.59
N ALA A 482 -15.87 -34.24 0.83
CA ALA A 482 -17.24 -34.59 0.53
C ALA A 482 -18.01 -34.92 1.82
N GLU A 483 -19.33 -34.80 1.78
CA GLU A 483 -20.19 -35.12 2.94
C GLU A 483 -20.02 -36.59 3.41
N SER A 484 -19.81 -37.52 2.48
CA SER A 484 -19.49 -38.93 2.77
C SER A 484 -18.11 -39.14 3.41
N GLY A 485 -17.15 -38.27 3.09
CA GLY A 485 -15.73 -38.39 3.46
C GLY A 485 -14.91 -39.28 2.52
N ASP A 486 -15.53 -39.83 1.47
CA ASP A 486 -14.87 -40.76 0.55
C ASP A 486 -14.09 -40.00 -0.57
N GLU A 487 -14.47 -38.74 -0.80
CA GLU A 487 -13.78 -37.87 -1.75
C GLU A 487 -13.30 -36.59 -1.08
N ILE A 488 -12.20 -36.06 -1.60
CA ILE A 488 -11.64 -34.75 -1.23
C ILE A 488 -11.62 -33.91 -2.50
N TYR A 489 -12.40 -32.85 -2.52
CA TYR A 489 -12.42 -31.85 -3.60
C TYR A 489 -11.33 -30.82 -3.35
N PHE A 490 -10.74 -30.27 -4.42
CA PHE A 490 -9.75 -29.21 -4.35
C PHE A 490 -9.66 -28.46 -5.69
N ILE A 491 -9.07 -27.28 -5.70
CA ILE A 491 -8.73 -26.59 -6.93
C ILE A 491 -7.42 -27.15 -7.43
N GLY A 492 -7.39 -27.59 -8.71
CA GLY A 492 -6.20 -28.09 -9.36
C GLY A 492 -6.01 -27.51 -10.76
N ASP A 493 -4.76 -27.27 -11.18
CA ASP A 493 -4.44 -26.69 -12.50
C ASP A 493 -3.82 -27.67 -13.50
N TYR A 494 -4.22 -28.93 -13.45
CA TYR A 494 -3.70 -30.01 -14.28
C TYR A 494 -3.78 -29.73 -15.79
N GLY A 495 -4.74 -28.94 -16.24
CA GLY A 495 -4.94 -28.54 -17.63
C GLY A 495 -4.46 -27.12 -17.96
N LYS A 496 -3.61 -26.51 -17.13
CA LYS A 496 -3.21 -25.10 -17.20
C LYS A 496 -4.37 -24.10 -16.99
N VAL A 497 -5.48 -24.58 -16.50
CA VAL A 497 -6.62 -23.80 -16.03
C VAL A 497 -7.04 -24.35 -14.69
N SER A 498 -7.16 -23.50 -13.69
CA SER A 498 -7.63 -23.91 -12.38
C SER A 498 -9.08 -24.33 -12.43
N ASN A 499 -9.34 -25.58 -12.05
CA ASN A 499 -10.67 -26.19 -12.05
C ASN A 499 -10.89 -26.98 -10.76
N VAL A 500 -12.15 -27.38 -10.51
CA VAL A 500 -12.51 -28.26 -9.41
C VAL A 500 -12.12 -29.70 -9.77
N TRP A 501 -11.31 -30.30 -8.93
CA TRP A 501 -10.87 -31.68 -8.99
C TRP A 501 -11.26 -32.42 -7.70
N SER A 502 -11.38 -33.74 -7.76
CA SER A 502 -11.49 -34.59 -6.56
C SER A 502 -10.48 -35.72 -6.59
N TRP A 503 -10.12 -36.15 -5.40
CA TRP A 503 -9.40 -37.41 -5.15
C TRP A 503 -10.30 -38.35 -4.35
N ARG A 504 -10.45 -39.60 -4.83
CA ARG A 504 -11.29 -40.60 -4.19
C ARG A 504 -10.45 -41.59 -3.36
N ARG A 505 -10.89 -41.87 -2.14
CA ARG A 505 -10.19 -42.79 -1.23
C ARG A 505 -10.27 -44.19 -1.83
N GLY A 506 -10.87 -44.96 -2.15
CA GLY A 506 -10.93 -46.37 -2.54
C GLY A 506 -9.94 -46.75 -3.65
N ASP A 507 -9.92 -46.01 -4.69
CA ASP A 507 -9.17 -46.28 -5.94
C ASP A 507 -8.08 -45.25 -6.26
N GLY A 508 -7.98 -44.15 -5.49
CA GLY A 508 -6.99 -43.09 -5.74
C GLY A 508 -7.23 -42.26 -7.02
N ARG A 509 -8.42 -42.36 -7.61
CA ARG A 509 -8.72 -41.68 -8.86
C ARG A 509 -8.80 -40.16 -8.68
N LEU A 510 -8.22 -39.45 -9.66
CA LEU A 510 -8.41 -38.02 -9.85
C LEU A 510 -9.53 -37.77 -10.85
N ALA A 511 -10.46 -36.88 -10.54
CA ALA A 511 -11.59 -36.54 -11.39
C ALA A 511 -11.81 -35.03 -11.46
N ARG A 512 -12.05 -34.50 -12.69
CA ARG A 512 -12.36 -33.09 -12.92
C ARG A 512 -13.89 -32.87 -12.98
N TRP A 513 -14.35 -31.83 -12.30
CA TRP A 513 -15.78 -31.56 -12.11
C TRP A 513 -16.24 -30.23 -12.69
N SER A 514 -15.30 -29.33 -13.08
CA SER A 514 -15.63 -28.05 -13.69
C SER A 514 -14.82 -27.80 -14.96
N GLU A 515 -15.29 -26.89 -15.78
CA GLU A 515 -14.61 -26.43 -17.00
C GLU A 515 -14.71 -24.91 -17.07
N ALA A 516 -13.93 -24.21 -16.24
CA ALA A 516 -13.83 -22.77 -16.23
C ALA A 516 -12.95 -22.29 -17.40
N LEU A 517 -13.32 -21.18 -18.03
CA LEU A 517 -12.55 -20.56 -19.12
C LEU A 517 -11.30 -19.85 -18.56
N SER A 518 -11.47 -19.07 -17.52
CA SER A 518 -10.40 -18.24 -16.93
C SER A 518 -9.85 -18.81 -15.62
N GLY A 519 -10.61 -19.65 -14.93
CA GLY A 519 -10.18 -20.38 -13.74
C GLY A 519 -11.09 -20.18 -12.53
N VAL A 520 -11.07 -21.19 -11.64
CA VAL A 520 -11.70 -21.19 -10.33
C VAL A 520 -10.66 -20.72 -9.29
N LEU A 521 -11.06 -19.81 -8.40
CA LEU A 521 -10.19 -19.24 -7.36
C LEU A 521 -10.42 -19.86 -5.98
N GLU A 522 -11.69 -19.99 -5.56
CA GLU A 522 -12.07 -20.55 -4.27
C GLU A 522 -13.27 -21.44 -4.41
N ILE A 523 -13.40 -22.43 -3.53
CA ILE A 523 -14.56 -23.34 -3.45
C ILE A 523 -15.06 -23.54 -2.04
N SER A 524 -16.37 -23.68 -1.89
CA SER A 524 -16.99 -24.23 -0.67
C SER A 524 -16.91 -25.77 -0.64
N ALA A 525 -17.18 -26.37 0.51
CA ALA A 525 -17.51 -27.79 0.54
C ALA A 525 -18.77 -28.09 -0.30
N PRO A 526 -18.85 -29.26 -0.96
CA PRO A 526 -20.05 -29.65 -1.70
C PRO A 526 -21.20 -29.96 -0.75
N VAL A 527 -22.41 -29.48 -1.08
CA VAL A 527 -23.65 -29.73 -0.35
C VAL A 527 -24.74 -30.06 -1.36
N ALA A 528 -25.42 -31.19 -1.18
CA ALA A 528 -26.53 -31.64 -2.01
C ALA A 528 -26.26 -31.57 -3.53
N GLY A 529 -25.06 -31.97 -3.96
CA GLY A 529 -24.63 -31.99 -5.37
C GLY A 529 -24.24 -30.63 -5.98
N GLY A 530 -24.13 -29.57 -5.16
CA GLY A 530 -23.66 -28.26 -5.56
C GLY A 530 -22.55 -27.73 -4.68
N MET A 531 -21.77 -26.77 -5.18
CA MET A 531 -20.79 -25.99 -4.42
C MET A 531 -20.76 -24.55 -4.90
N LEU A 532 -20.40 -23.64 -4.01
CA LEU A 532 -20.08 -22.28 -4.41
C LEU A 532 -18.63 -22.21 -4.85
N ALA A 533 -18.40 -21.46 -5.93
CA ALA A 533 -17.06 -21.19 -6.45
C ALA A 533 -16.93 -19.73 -6.85
N THR A 534 -15.74 -19.13 -6.63
CA THR A 534 -15.39 -17.84 -7.23
C THR A 534 -14.58 -18.08 -8.50
N THR A 535 -14.85 -17.28 -9.54
CA THR A 535 -14.19 -17.37 -10.85
C THR A 535 -13.64 -16.02 -11.27
N ILE A 536 -12.59 -16.04 -12.11
CA ILE A 536 -11.97 -14.84 -12.68
C ILE A 536 -12.85 -14.28 -13.79
N GLU A 537 -13.21 -13.01 -13.70
CA GLU A 537 -13.88 -12.23 -14.74
C GLU A 537 -13.01 -11.04 -15.17
N ALA A 538 -13.30 -10.46 -16.31
CA ALA A 538 -12.53 -9.32 -16.83
C ALA A 538 -12.71 -8.02 -16.05
N ASP A 539 -13.76 -7.91 -15.25
CA ASP A 539 -14.12 -6.72 -14.45
C ASP A 539 -14.28 -7.00 -12.95
N GLY A 540 -13.70 -8.11 -12.46
CA GLY A 540 -13.74 -8.51 -11.06
C GLY A 540 -13.86 -10.02 -10.90
N GLY A 541 -14.58 -10.45 -9.86
CA GLY A 541 -14.91 -11.84 -9.58
C GLY A 541 -16.39 -12.13 -9.80
N ALA A 542 -16.72 -13.38 -10.10
CA ALA A 542 -18.08 -13.90 -10.03
C ALA A 542 -18.17 -15.03 -9.02
N LEU A 543 -19.20 -14.97 -8.16
CA LEU A 543 -19.61 -16.09 -7.32
C LEU A 543 -20.62 -16.94 -8.08
N ARG A 544 -20.34 -18.23 -8.24
CA ARG A 544 -21.18 -19.17 -8.97
C ARG A 544 -21.62 -20.33 -8.08
N LEU A 545 -22.85 -20.77 -8.27
CA LEU A 545 -23.32 -22.04 -7.75
C LEU A 545 -23.07 -23.11 -8.84
N LEU A 546 -21.99 -23.87 -8.68
CA LEU A 546 -21.66 -25.00 -9.56
C LEU A 546 -22.53 -26.19 -9.15
N ARG A 547 -23.24 -26.78 -10.12
CA ARG A 547 -23.87 -28.09 -9.97
C ARG A 547 -22.89 -29.13 -10.49
N LEU A 548 -22.47 -30.04 -9.59
CA LEU A 548 -21.61 -31.13 -10.01
C LEU A 548 -22.36 -32.05 -10.98
N PRO A 549 -21.80 -32.40 -12.13
CA PRO A 549 -22.42 -33.33 -13.07
C PRO A 549 -22.50 -34.74 -12.47
N ASP A 550 -23.41 -35.57 -12.96
CA ASP A 550 -23.59 -36.96 -12.49
C ASP A 550 -22.35 -37.84 -12.70
N ALA A 551 -21.49 -37.47 -13.65
CA ALA A 551 -20.21 -38.10 -13.92
C ALA A 551 -19.12 -37.04 -14.13
N PRO A 552 -17.87 -37.31 -13.72
CA PRO A 552 -16.76 -36.38 -13.92
C PRO A 552 -16.52 -36.10 -15.41
N LEU A 553 -16.07 -34.87 -15.70
CA LEU A 553 -15.75 -34.45 -17.07
C LEU A 553 -14.44 -35.08 -17.59
N GLU A 554 -13.57 -35.46 -16.68
CA GLU A 554 -12.28 -36.11 -16.96
C GLU A 554 -11.90 -37.00 -15.77
N VAL A 555 -11.33 -38.16 -16.06
CA VAL A 555 -10.74 -39.06 -15.06
C VAL A 555 -9.31 -39.32 -15.42
N ARG A 556 -8.42 -39.22 -14.45
CA ARG A 556 -7.00 -39.58 -14.57
C ARG A 556 -6.65 -40.66 -13.59
N GLU A 557 -5.98 -41.70 -14.06
CA GLU A 557 -5.28 -42.62 -13.15
C GLU A 557 -4.10 -41.87 -12.53
N GLN A 558 -3.91 -42.05 -11.24
CA GLN A 558 -2.78 -41.42 -10.54
C GLN A 558 -1.47 -41.95 -11.13
N ALA A 559 -0.68 -41.09 -11.74
CA ALA A 559 0.69 -41.45 -12.08
C ALA A 559 1.44 -41.79 -10.77
N ALA A 560 2.16 -42.90 -10.75
CA ALA A 560 2.99 -43.28 -9.62
C ALA A 560 3.83 -42.08 -9.18
N THR A 561 3.89 -41.80 -7.88
CA THR A 561 4.67 -40.71 -7.27
C THR A 561 6.05 -40.64 -7.92
N ALA A 562 6.29 -39.68 -8.79
CA ALA A 562 7.59 -39.44 -9.38
C ALA A 562 8.61 -39.18 -8.26
N GLU A 563 9.81 -39.73 -8.37
CA GLU A 563 10.87 -39.52 -7.38
C GLU A 563 11.05 -38.01 -7.07
N PRO A 564 11.36 -37.66 -5.81
CA PRO A 564 11.58 -36.29 -5.45
C PRO A 564 12.67 -35.66 -6.31
N VAL A 565 12.36 -34.54 -6.96
CA VAL A 565 13.40 -33.71 -7.56
C VAL A 565 14.30 -33.27 -6.40
N GLN A 566 15.57 -33.72 -6.41
CA GLN A 566 16.53 -33.22 -5.45
C GLN A 566 16.69 -31.70 -5.66
N SER A 567 16.02 -30.92 -4.83
CA SER A 567 16.40 -29.54 -4.65
C SER A 567 17.83 -29.55 -4.12
N GLN A 568 18.75 -28.88 -4.80
CA GLN A 568 20.03 -28.59 -4.18
C GLN A 568 19.71 -27.73 -2.96
N PRO A 569 20.03 -28.18 -1.74
CA PRO A 569 19.89 -27.31 -0.58
C PRO A 569 20.68 -26.05 -0.88
N ALA A 570 20.05 -24.89 -0.71
CA ALA A 570 20.74 -23.60 -0.80
C ALA A 570 22.05 -23.75 -0.01
N GLN A 571 23.18 -23.66 -0.70
CA GLN A 571 24.47 -23.83 -0.05
C GLN A 571 24.51 -22.83 1.08
N SER A 572 24.46 -23.33 2.30
CA SER A 572 24.64 -22.55 3.50
C SER A 572 26.04 -21.96 3.42
N ALA A 573 26.15 -20.73 2.93
CA ALA A 573 27.35 -19.96 3.16
C ALA A 573 27.60 -20.02 4.67
N THR A 574 28.81 -20.34 5.08
CA THR A 574 29.19 -20.46 6.50
C THR A 574 28.80 -19.12 7.15
N PRO A 575 27.77 -19.07 8.00
CA PRO A 575 27.27 -17.78 8.44
C PRO A 575 28.32 -17.14 9.33
N GLU A 576 28.76 -15.94 8.97
CA GLU A 576 29.41 -15.06 9.94
C GLU A 576 28.47 -14.92 11.15
N ALA A 577 29.06 -14.73 12.34
CA ALA A 577 28.29 -14.55 13.56
C ALA A 577 27.43 -13.27 13.44
N ASP A 578 26.13 -13.41 13.60
CA ASP A 578 25.23 -12.27 13.60
C ASP A 578 25.56 -11.33 14.79
N ARG A 579 25.44 -10.02 14.56
CA ARG A 579 25.72 -8.97 15.52
C ARG A 579 24.48 -8.16 15.88
N PRO A 580 24.44 -7.42 17.01
CA PRO A 580 23.37 -6.46 17.27
C PRO A 580 23.27 -5.44 16.13
N TYR A 581 22.05 -5.03 15.82
CA TYR A 581 21.82 -3.98 14.82
C TYR A 581 22.48 -2.66 15.26
N SER A 582 23.05 -1.94 14.29
CA SER A 582 23.56 -0.59 14.44
C SER A 582 23.06 0.28 13.30
N PRO A 583 22.48 1.47 13.57
CA PRO A 583 21.98 2.36 12.53
C PRO A 583 23.11 3.05 11.73
N TRP A 584 24.28 3.24 12.33
CA TRP A 584 25.34 4.09 11.80
C TRP A 584 25.82 3.76 10.39
N PRO A 585 26.00 2.48 9.99
CA PRO A 585 26.48 2.18 8.65
C PRO A 585 25.54 2.64 7.53
N SER A 586 24.20 2.52 7.74
CA SER A 586 23.19 2.93 6.76
C SER A 586 22.75 4.39 6.91
N LEU A 587 23.04 5.04 8.05
CA LEU A 587 22.65 6.41 8.33
C LEU A 587 23.58 7.44 7.65
N MET A 588 24.74 7.03 7.16
CA MET A 588 25.65 7.93 6.45
C MET A 588 24.99 8.55 5.21
N PRO A 589 25.28 9.83 4.92
CA PRO A 589 24.74 10.49 3.73
C PRO A 589 25.10 9.73 2.46
N THR A 590 24.11 9.43 1.63
CA THR A 590 24.29 8.75 0.34
C THR A 590 24.24 9.70 -0.85
N LEU A 591 23.91 10.97 -0.61
CA LEU A 591 23.87 12.01 -1.64
C LEU A 591 24.21 13.37 -1.05
N TRP A 592 24.66 14.27 -1.93
CA TRP A 592 24.68 15.70 -1.68
C TRP A 592 24.36 16.42 -3.00
N LEU A 593 23.59 17.49 -2.91
CA LEU A 593 23.24 18.29 -4.08
C LEU A 593 23.56 19.76 -3.80
N PRO A 594 24.14 20.49 -4.76
CA PRO A 594 24.21 21.92 -4.64
C PRO A 594 22.80 22.50 -4.58
N ALA A 595 22.60 23.45 -3.69
CA ALA A 595 21.34 24.14 -3.52
C ALA A 595 21.55 25.65 -3.67
N ALA A 596 20.65 26.28 -4.41
CA ALA A 596 20.64 27.72 -4.59
C ALA A 596 19.25 28.27 -4.26
N TYR A 597 19.22 29.39 -3.59
CA TYR A 597 17.99 30.13 -3.34
C TYR A 597 18.12 31.52 -3.96
N ILE A 598 17.19 31.87 -4.85
CA ILE A 598 17.14 33.16 -5.55
C ILE A 598 15.72 33.66 -5.44
N ALA A 599 15.49 34.65 -4.63
CA ALA A 599 14.17 35.28 -4.53
C ALA A 599 14.32 36.70 -3.97
N ASP A 600 13.52 37.64 -4.48
CA ASP A 600 13.33 38.97 -3.94
C ASP A 600 14.63 39.75 -3.63
N GLY A 601 15.65 39.59 -4.49
CA GLY A 601 16.96 40.25 -4.32
C GLY A 601 17.90 39.50 -3.37
N ALA A 602 17.51 38.40 -2.78
CA ALA A 602 18.37 37.52 -2.00
C ALA A 602 18.99 36.42 -2.87
N PHE A 603 20.28 36.16 -2.69
CA PHE A 603 21.00 35.07 -3.34
C PHE A 603 21.75 34.24 -2.30
N ALA A 604 21.38 32.95 -2.19
CA ALA A 604 22.06 32.04 -1.30
C ALA A 604 22.53 30.78 -2.02
N LEU A 605 23.68 30.27 -1.62
CA LEU A 605 24.22 28.98 -2.08
C LEU A 605 24.54 28.07 -0.90
N GLY A 606 24.47 26.76 -1.16
CA GLY A 606 24.83 25.74 -0.21
C GLY A 606 24.66 24.35 -0.77
N PHE A 607 24.30 23.42 0.08
CA PHE A 607 24.01 22.05 -0.35
C PHE A 607 22.85 21.48 0.45
N GLN A 608 22.30 20.36 -0.03
CA GLN A 608 21.32 19.58 0.66
C GLN A 608 21.70 18.10 0.70
N THR A 609 21.37 17.44 1.78
CA THR A 609 21.53 16.00 1.96
C THR A 609 20.43 15.42 2.83
N TYR A 610 20.18 14.13 2.71
CA TYR A 610 19.33 13.38 3.62
C TYR A 610 19.90 11.98 3.85
N GLY A 611 19.47 11.33 4.93
CA GLY A 611 19.82 9.95 5.22
C GLY A 611 18.78 9.31 6.14
N GLN A 612 18.75 7.98 6.08
CA GLN A 612 17.97 7.14 6.98
C GLN A 612 18.76 5.88 7.31
N ASP A 613 18.42 5.23 8.43
CA ASP A 613 18.96 3.91 8.72
C ASP A 613 18.12 2.80 8.07
N ALA A 614 18.67 1.58 8.00
CA ALA A 614 18.03 0.45 7.32
C ALA A 614 16.66 0.07 7.91
N LEU A 615 16.44 0.29 9.20
CA LEU A 615 15.16 0.03 9.87
C LEU A 615 14.19 1.21 9.82
N GLY A 616 14.61 2.38 9.28
CA GLY A 616 13.77 3.59 9.27
C GLY A 616 13.53 4.21 10.65
N LEU A 617 14.36 3.89 11.65
CA LEU A 617 14.27 4.45 13.00
C LEU A 617 14.81 5.88 13.07
N HIS A 618 15.77 6.19 12.22
CA HIS A 618 16.35 7.53 12.10
C HIS A 618 16.18 8.03 10.69
N LEU A 619 15.69 9.26 10.55
CA LEU A 619 15.61 10.00 9.31
C LEU A 619 16.10 11.42 9.54
N TYR A 620 16.99 11.93 8.71
CA TYR A 620 17.42 13.34 8.79
C TYR A 620 17.46 13.98 7.42
N THR A 621 17.29 15.30 7.42
CA THR A 621 17.53 16.18 6.26
C THR A 621 18.34 17.37 6.72
N LEU A 622 19.31 17.79 5.87
CA LEU A 622 20.14 18.97 6.11
C LEU A 622 20.21 19.75 4.81
N ALA A 623 19.98 21.05 4.88
CA ALA A 623 20.09 21.99 3.76
C ALA A 623 20.67 23.33 4.23
N PRO A 624 21.96 23.38 4.63
CA PRO A 624 22.61 24.63 5.00
C PRO A 624 22.89 25.49 3.76
N LEU A 625 22.56 26.78 3.83
CA LEU A 625 22.76 27.77 2.79
C LEU A 625 23.47 29.00 3.39
N TYR A 626 24.24 29.70 2.59
CA TYR A 626 24.76 31.01 2.94
C TYR A 626 24.20 32.07 1.98
N GLU A 627 23.54 33.06 2.55
CA GLU A 627 22.93 34.17 1.85
C GLU A 627 23.94 35.35 1.77
N PHE A 628 24.25 35.77 0.55
CA PHE A 628 25.34 36.71 0.29
C PHE A 628 24.92 38.17 0.44
N THR A 629 23.64 38.49 0.28
CA THR A 629 23.16 39.89 0.33
C THR A 629 23.11 40.39 1.79
N GLN A 630 22.63 39.58 2.71
CA GLN A 630 22.54 39.89 4.13
C GLN A 630 23.70 39.25 4.94
N GLN A 631 24.58 38.51 4.28
CA GLN A 631 25.72 37.82 4.89
C GLN A 631 25.35 36.94 6.08
N GLN A 632 24.31 36.12 5.93
CA GLN A 632 23.78 35.28 6.98
C GLN A 632 23.65 33.80 6.60
N GLY A 633 23.70 32.92 7.60
CA GLY A 633 23.41 31.51 7.41
C GLY A 633 21.90 31.28 7.31
N LEU A 634 21.49 30.53 6.29
CA LEU A 634 20.12 30.08 6.07
C LEU A 634 20.08 28.56 6.03
N GLY A 635 18.89 27.99 5.97
CA GLY A 635 18.72 26.57 5.66
C GLY A 635 17.76 25.84 6.57
N SER A 636 17.76 24.53 6.46
CA SER A 636 16.94 23.67 7.29
C SER A 636 17.72 22.46 7.78
N ALA A 637 17.38 22.01 8.99
CA ALA A 637 17.85 20.77 9.57
C ALA A 637 16.67 20.07 10.25
N SER A 638 16.42 18.81 9.93
CA SER A 638 15.43 18.01 10.63
C SER A 638 16.01 16.63 10.96
N TRP A 639 15.58 16.09 12.06
CA TRP A 639 15.88 14.72 12.47
C TRP A 639 14.65 14.13 13.14
N VAL A 640 14.24 12.96 12.67
CA VAL A 640 13.13 12.17 13.19
C VAL A 640 13.73 10.92 13.80
N TYR A 641 13.35 10.60 15.01
CA TYR A 641 13.73 9.38 15.70
C TYR A 641 12.49 8.67 16.24
N ASN A 642 12.27 7.45 15.81
CA ASN A 642 11.21 6.58 16.28
C ASN A 642 11.80 5.55 17.25
N ASP A 643 11.58 5.73 18.55
CA ASP A 643 12.12 4.86 19.59
C ASP A 643 11.22 3.63 19.86
N ARG A 644 11.72 2.72 20.72
CA ARG A 644 11.01 1.51 21.14
C ARG A 644 9.68 1.74 21.87
N HIS A 645 9.41 2.97 22.30
CA HIS A 645 8.17 3.36 22.98
C HIS A 645 7.17 4.01 22.01
N GLY A 646 7.51 4.08 20.73
CA GLY A 646 6.72 4.78 19.70
C GLY A 646 6.74 6.29 19.90
N VAL A 647 7.80 6.83 20.51
CA VAL A 647 8.00 8.26 20.70
C VAL A 647 8.77 8.82 19.52
N LEU A 648 8.21 9.85 18.91
CA LEU A 648 8.80 10.57 17.81
C LEU A 648 9.41 11.86 18.33
N LEU A 649 10.74 12.03 18.18
CA LEU A 649 11.44 13.28 18.45
C LEU A 649 11.75 13.94 17.10
N ASN A 650 11.31 15.18 16.95
CA ASN A 650 11.59 15.97 15.76
C ASN A 650 12.09 17.35 16.14
N ARG A 651 13.18 17.79 15.51
CA ARG A 651 13.69 19.16 15.59
C ARG A 651 13.81 19.70 14.18
N PHE A 652 13.28 20.88 13.97
CA PHE A 652 13.31 21.55 12.68
C PHE A 652 13.74 23.00 12.87
N MET A 653 14.55 23.49 11.93
CA MET A 653 14.96 24.89 11.85
C MET A 653 14.88 25.33 10.39
N THR A 654 14.21 26.44 10.14
CA THR A 654 14.18 27.07 8.82
C THR A 654 14.46 28.55 8.92
N VAL A 655 15.12 29.09 7.89
CA VAL A 655 15.37 30.53 7.76
C VAL A 655 14.92 30.96 6.38
N LYS A 656 14.20 32.05 6.30
CA LYS A 656 13.75 32.67 5.04
C LYS A 656 14.15 34.11 5.01
N THR A 657 14.47 34.59 3.84
CA THR A 657 14.66 36.01 3.56
C THR A 657 13.82 36.42 2.37
N SER A 658 13.11 37.52 2.49
CA SER A 658 12.33 38.10 1.40
C SER A 658 12.52 39.62 1.34
N VAL A 659 12.35 40.18 0.16
CA VAL A 659 12.35 41.62 -0.07
C VAL A 659 10.95 42.02 -0.56
N ALA A 660 10.38 43.08 0.00
CA ALA A 660 9.10 43.60 -0.39
C ALA A 660 9.08 45.13 -0.27
N ASP A 661 8.23 45.76 -1.02
CA ASP A 661 8.01 47.21 -1.04
C ASP A 661 6.65 47.59 -0.47
N ASP A 662 6.59 48.77 0.16
CA ASP A 662 5.34 49.48 0.55
C ASP A 662 4.43 48.68 1.51
N GLN A 663 5.01 48.13 2.57
CA GLN A 663 4.25 47.37 3.60
C GLN A 663 4.29 48.07 4.97
N LYS A 664 3.19 47.94 5.72
CA LYS A 664 3.13 48.35 7.13
C LYS A 664 3.66 47.25 8.06
N PHE A 665 4.69 47.61 8.80
CA PHE A 665 5.26 46.74 9.81
C PHE A 665 5.45 47.48 11.12
N THR A 666 4.96 46.93 12.22
CA THR A 666 4.97 47.57 13.54
C THR A 666 4.45 49.00 13.58
N GLY A 667 3.44 49.33 12.72
CA GLY A 667 2.86 50.68 12.63
C GLY A 667 3.64 51.70 11.82
N ARG A 668 4.73 51.30 11.15
CA ARG A 668 5.50 52.13 10.20
C ARG A 668 5.21 51.76 8.77
N ASP A 669 5.12 52.77 7.90
CA ASP A 669 5.12 52.59 6.46
C ASP A 669 6.57 52.50 5.98
N VAL A 670 6.93 51.36 5.32
CA VAL A 670 8.25 51.08 4.80
C VAL A 670 8.12 50.91 3.29
N ARG A 671 8.92 51.62 2.52
CA ARG A 671 8.88 51.56 1.04
C ARG A 671 9.69 50.45 0.45
N ALA A 672 10.81 50.13 1.08
CA ALA A 672 11.66 49.00 0.67
C ALA A 672 12.29 48.40 1.92
N TYR A 673 12.15 47.09 2.09
CA TYR A 673 12.67 46.39 3.26
C TYR A 673 13.03 44.95 2.94
N THR A 674 13.89 44.38 3.78
CA THR A 674 14.19 42.96 3.78
C THR A 674 13.59 42.35 5.03
N ILE A 675 12.84 41.28 4.88
CA ILE A 675 12.35 40.45 5.97
C ILE A 675 13.25 39.23 6.11
N SER A 676 13.83 39.03 7.27
CA SER A 676 14.49 37.80 7.66
C SER A 676 13.63 37.09 8.67
N GLU A 677 13.13 35.93 8.31
CA GLU A 677 12.27 35.08 9.16
C GLU A 677 13.06 33.83 9.54
N THR A 678 13.14 33.54 10.84
CA THR A 678 13.81 32.37 11.39
C THR A 678 12.86 31.60 12.25
N GLY A 679 12.46 30.40 11.80
CA GLY A 679 11.62 29.50 12.59
C GLY A 679 12.44 28.36 13.17
N GLN A 680 12.28 28.09 14.46
CA GLN A 680 12.87 26.94 15.14
C GLN A 680 11.80 26.26 15.97
N TRP A 681 11.70 24.93 15.86
CA TRP A 681 10.80 24.18 16.73
C TRP A 681 11.36 22.83 17.09
N VAL A 682 10.97 22.36 18.25
CA VAL A 682 11.22 21.01 18.74
C VAL A 682 9.90 20.40 19.13
N SER A 683 9.62 19.20 18.68
CA SER A 683 8.43 18.46 19.09
C SER A 683 8.80 17.06 19.58
N LEU A 684 8.03 16.60 20.53
CA LEU A 684 8.02 15.24 21.04
C LEU A 684 6.60 14.72 20.92
N GLY A 685 6.40 13.60 20.29
CA GLY A 685 5.06 13.04 20.12
C GLY A 685 5.10 11.53 20.05
N ARG A 686 3.96 10.91 20.27
CA ARG A 686 3.79 9.48 20.05
C ARG A 686 3.41 9.26 18.61
N GLN A 687 4.19 8.46 17.90
CA GLN A 687 3.86 8.05 16.54
C GLN A 687 2.59 7.21 16.54
N LEU A 688 1.73 7.42 15.54
CA LEU A 688 0.63 6.52 15.24
C LEU A 688 1.21 5.18 14.77
N SER A 689 1.02 4.14 15.56
CA SER A 689 1.23 2.77 15.11
C SER A 689 -0.07 2.23 14.51
N LEU A 690 -0.02 1.06 13.89
CA LEU A 690 -1.22 0.37 13.35
C LEU A 690 -2.31 0.19 14.41
N ALA A 691 -1.91 -0.05 15.67
CA ALA A 691 -2.84 -0.21 16.80
C ALA A 691 -3.27 1.11 17.44
N THR A 692 -2.46 2.16 17.31
CA THR A 692 -2.65 3.39 18.08
C THR A 692 -3.54 4.34 17.30
N ARG A 693 -4.81 4.35 17.62
CA ARG A 693 -5.75 5.37 17.13
C ARG A 693 -5.69 6.67 17.91
N PHE A 694 -5.00 6.67 19.05
CA PHE A 694 -4.77 7.83 19.91
C PHE A 694 -3.32 8.28 19.80
N TYR A 695 -3.09 9.57 19.60
CA TYR A 695 -1.77 10.19 19.57
C TYR A 695 -1.75 11.48 20.41
N TRP A 696 -0.56 11.86 20.82
CA TRP A 696 -0.32 13.12 21.48
C TRP A 696 1.04 13.70 21.03
N GLY A 697 1.21 14.99 21.18
CA GLY A 697 2.48 15.65 20.90
C GLY A 697 2.64 16.90 21.75
N LEU A 698 3.86 17.16 22.13
CA LEU A 698 4.29 18.34 22.86
C LEU A 698 5.36 19.05 22.04
N GLY A 699 5.28 20.36 21.90
CA GLY A 699 6.23 21.11 21.11
C GLY A 699 6.51 22.50 21.65
N ALA A 700 7.66 23.03 21.25
CA ALA A 700 8.06 24.42 21.45
C ALA A 700 8.49 25.02 20.11
N ALA A 701 8.03 26.22 19.83
CA ALA A 701 8.40 26.96 18.62
C ALA A 701 8.88 28.37 18.97
N LEU A 702 9.87 28.80 18.20
CA LEU A 702 10.32 30.17 18.14
C LEU A 702 10.28 30.59 16.68
N ASP A 703 9.51 31.63 16.36
CA ASP A 703 9.59 32.31 15.08
C ASP A 703 10.04 33.75 15.29
N ARG A 704 11.06 34.15 14.54
CA ARG A 704 11.61 35.50 14.61
C ARG A 704 11.55 36.13 13.23
N GLU A 705 10.81 37.20 13.12
CA GLU A 705 10.77 38.06 11.95
C GLU A 705 11.59 39.33 12.22
N VAL A 706 12.56 39.63 11.36
CA VAL A 706 13.41 40.82 11.45
C VAL A 706 13.21 41.62 10.17
N LEU A 707 12.75 42.84 10.31
CA LEU A 707 12.58 43.80 9.21
C LEU A 707 13.78 44.74 9.16
N HIS A 708 14.43 44.78 8.03
CA HIS A 708 15.49 45.73 7.70
C HIS A 708 14.98 46.74 6.69
N ASP A 709 14.79 47.97 7.09
CA ASP A 709 14.46 49.05 6.20
C ASP A 709 15.67 49.44 5.33
N LEU A 710 15.56 49.33 4.01
CA LEU A 710 16.62 49.61 3.08
C LEU A 710 16.88 51.13 2.88
N GLY A 711 15.93 52.00 3.29
CA GLY A 711 15.99 53.46 3.18
C GLY A 711 16.56 54.15 4.44
N VAL A 712 16.50 53.50 5.57
CA VAL A 712 16.88 54.04 6.90
C VAL A 712 17.53 52.90 7.68
N ALA A 713 18.69 53.03 8.20
CA ALA A 713 19.37 51.94 8.92
C ALA A 713 18.67 51.50 10.24
N THR A 714 17.35 51.33 10.17
CA THR A 714 16.52 50.87 11.32
C THR A 714 16.12 49.42 11.15
N THR A 715 16.28 48.67 12.21
CA THR A 715 15.86 47.28 12.30
C THR A 715 14.70 47.16 13.31
N ALA A 716 13.59 46.52 12.91
CA ALA A 716 12.54 46.15 13.83
C ALA A 716 12.45 44.62 13.89
N SER A 717 12.22 44.04 15.03
CA SER A 717 12.07 42.61 15.19
C SER A 717 10.78 42.25 15.90
N ARG A 718 10.20 41.15 15.49
CA ARG A 718 9.04 40.54 16.12
C ARG A 718 9.37 39.07 16.40
N ASP A 719 9.27 38.68 17.64
CA ASP A 719 9.46 37.29 18.08
C ASP A 719 8.12 36.67 18.43
N GLU A 720 7.81 35.53 17.92
CA GLU A 720 6.75 34.67 18.38
C GLU A 720 7.32 33.45 19.09
N ARG A 721 6.81 33.16 20.28
CA ARG A 721 7.29 32.04 21.10
C ARG A 721 6.09 31.28 21.63
N VAL A 722 6.06 29.98 21.39
CA VAL A 722 4.90 29.15 21.70
C VAL A 722 5.36 27.81 22.30
N LEU A 723 4.65 27.38 23.34
CA LEU A 723 4.64 26.00 23.80
C LEU A 723 3.27 25.41 23.45
N GLY A 724 3.26 24.24 22.85
CA GLY A 724 2.04 23.60 22.36
C GLY A 724 1.92 22.14 22.76
N LEU A 725 0.68 21.75 23.00
CA LEU A 725 0.24 20.36 23.20
C LEU A 725 -0.84 20.04 22.17
N VAL A 726 -0.74 18.85 21.53
CA VAL A 726 -1.80 18.27 20.73
C VAL A 726 -2.19 16.90 21.25
N ALA A 727 -3.46 16.57 21.16
CA ALA A 727 -3.96 15.21 21.37
C ALA A 727 -5.01 14.89 20.31
N GLY A 728 -5.07 13.66 19.86
CA GLY A 728 -6.03 13.28 18.83
C GLY A 728 -6.36 11.79 18.83
N VAL A 729 -7.51 11.52 18.21
CA VAL A 729 -7.99 10.17 17.90
C VAL A 729 -8.27 10.12 16.41
N ASP A 730 -7.79 9.08 15.73
CA ASP A 730 -7.99 8.88 14.30
C ASP A 730 -8.48 7.45 14.02
N THR A 731 -9.69 7.33 13.52
CA THR A 731 -10.32 6.06 13.13
C THR A 731 -10.72 6.06 11.65
N ARG A 732 -10.24 7.04 10.89
CA ARG A 732 -10.54 7.15 9.46
C ARG A 732 -10.03 5.93 8.70
N ARG A 733 -10.83 5.50 7.72
CA ARG A 733 -10.48 4.42 6.80
C ARG A 733 -10.66 4.88 5.36
N LYS A 734 -9.69 4.53 4.53
CA LYS A 734 -9.73 4.74 3.09
C LYS A 734 -9.75 3.37 2.41
N GLN A 735 -10.65 3.17 1.45
CA GLN A 735 -10.71 1.99 0.61
C GLN A 735 -10.02 2.23 -0.73
N PHE A 736 -9.74 1.16 -1.47
CA PHE A 736 -8.93 1.21 -2.69
C PHE A 736 -9.50 2.17 -3.76
N LEU A 737 -10.81 2.09 -4.02
CA LEU A 737 -11.48 2.96 -5.00
C LEU A 737 -11.90 4.30 -4.41
N SER A 738 -11.85 4.51 -3.11
CA SER A 738 -12.28 5.77 -2.52
C SER A 738 -11.26 6.89 -2.76
N GLU A 739 -11.75 8.07 -3.02
CA GLU A 739 -10.94 9.28 -3.28
C GLU A 739 -10.13 9.69 -2.03
N GLY A 740 -10.76 9.58 -0.86
CA GLY A 740 -10.22 9.93 0.43
C GLY A 740 -10.76 9.01 1.51
N PRO A 741 -10.69 9.39 2.79
CA PRO A 741 -11.38 8.67 3.83
C PRO A 741 -12.87 8.54 3.49
N SER A 742 -13.39 7.31 3.58
CA SER A 742 -14.79 6.99 3.29
C SER A 742 -15.60 6.66 4.54
N GLN A 743 -14.92 6.29 5.63
CA GLN A 743 -15.53 5.89 6.91
C GLN A 743 -14.69 6.37 8.09
N GLY A 744 -15.30 6.41 9.27
CA GLY A 744 -14.64 6.74 10.52
C GLY A 744 -14.58 8.23 10.81
N GLN A 745 -13.77 8.60 11.79
CA GLN A 745 -13.66 9.97 12.26
C GLN A 745 -12.27 10.30 12.78
N GLN A 746 -11.98 11.60 12.85
CA GLN A 746 -10.79 12.15 13.47
C GLN A 746 -11.18 13.29 14.39
N LEU A 747 -10.63 13.33 15.58
CA LEU A 747 -10.70 14.47 16.50
C LEU A 747 -9.27 14.89 16.86
N ARG A 748 -9.00 16.19 16.74
CA ARG A 748 -7.73 16.80 17.20
C ARG A 748 -8.03 17.95 18.16
N LEU A 749 -7.27 18.02 19.22
CA LEU A 749 -7.34 19.06 20.22
C LEU A 749 -5.96 19.68 20.38
N TRP A 750 -5.88 21.02 20.30
CA TRP A 750 -4.66 21.79 20.51
C TRP A 750 -4.81 22.70 21.69
N ALA A 751 -3.75 22.86 22.46
CA ALA A 751 -3.61 23.87 23.48
C ALA A 751 -2.21 24.47 23.36
N GLU A 752 -2.14 25.80 23.20
CA GLU A 752 -0.88 26.53 23.08
C GLU A 752 -0.82 27.67 24.07
N THR A 753 0.39 28.02 24.51
CA THR A 753 0.64 29.18 25.35
C THR A 753 1.83 29.98 24.85
N SER A 754 1.66 31.27 24.77
CA SER A 754 2.73 32.26 24.61
C SER A 754 2.96 33.09 25.87
N ASN A 755 2.21 32.77 26.95
CA ASN A 755 2.34 33.47 28.25
C ASN A 755 3.77 33.34 28.80
N HIS A 756 4.30 34.45 29.31
CA HIS A 756 5.61 34.53 29.95
C HIS A 756 6.82 34.21 29.07
N LEU A 757 6.60 33.94 27.75
CA LEU A 757 7.68 33.60 26.82
C LEU A 757 8.36 34.85 26.21
N ARG A 758 7.92 36.05 26.56
CA ARG A 758 8.46 37.34 26.08
C ARG A 758 8.45 37.46 24.55
N GLY A 759 7.41 36.95 23.91
CA GLY A 759 7.14 37.12 22.45
C GLY A 759 6.24 38.32 22.17
N ALA A 760 5.89 38.49 20.88
CA ALA A 760 4.96 39.52 20.40
C ALA A 760 3.53 39.30 20.92
N PHE A 761 3.16 38.08 21.18
CA PHE A 761 1.88 37.69 21.79
C PHE A 761 2.10 37.13 23.19
N SER A 762 1.08 37.28 24.02
CA SER A 762 1.04 36.70 25.37
C SER A 762 -0.37 36.28 25.70
N GLY A 763 -0.65 34.99 25.65
CA GLY A 763 -1.97 34.43 25.87
C GLY A 763 -2.01 32.94 25.58
N ASN A 764 -3.16 32.34 25.79
CA ASN A 764 -3.40 30.94 25.48
C ASN A 764 -4.29 30.82 24.26
N PHE A 765 -4.08 29.75 23.48
CA PHE A 765 -4.90 29.37 22.34
C PHE A 765 -5.36 27.94 22.50
N TYR A 766 -6.62 27.68 22.13
CA TYR A 766 -7.23 26.36 22.16
C TYR A 766 -7.97 26.13 20.84
N ARG A 767 -7.88 24.89 20.30
CA ARG A 767 -8.60 24.49 19.08
C ARG A 767 -9.11 23.07 19.20
N GLY A 768 -10.28 22.81 18.66
CA GLY A 768 -10.79 21.47 18.37
C GLY A 768 -11.16 21.37 16.89
N ASP A 769 -10.73 20.29 16.24
CA ASP A 769 -11.06 19.97 14.84
C ASP A 769 -11.59 18.53 14.79
N TRP A 770 -12.87 18.37 14.53
CA TRP A 770 -13.50 17.08 14.33
C TRP A 770 -13.87 16.89 12.86
N ARG A 771 -13.61 15.71 12.33
CA ARG A 771 -13.96 15.29 10.96
C ARG A 771 -14.61 13.92 11.02
N GLY A 772 -15.73 13.77 10.32
CA GLY A 772 -16.48 12.52 10.21
C GLY A 772 -16.79 12.19 8.77
N TYR A 773 -16.81 10.90 8.46
CA TYR A 773 -17.04 10.38 7.11
C TYR A 773 -18.12 9.31 7.14
N VAL A 774 -19.17 9.51 6.35
CA VAL A 774 -20.31 8.60 6.24
C VAL A 774 -20.38 8.08 4.81
N PRO A 775 -20.18 6.76 4.60
CA PRO A 775 -20.24 6.18 3.26
C PRO A 775 -21.67 6.14 2.73
N ALA A 776 -21.82 6.46 1.45
CA ALA A 776 -23.04 6.26 0.65
C ALA A 776 -22.59 5.76 -0.73
N SER A 777 -21.99 4.55 -0.75
CA SER A 777 -21.26 3.98 -1.90
C SER A 777 -21.96 4.22 -3.24
N PRO A 778 -21.20 4.70 -4.27
CA PRO A 778 -19.77 5.00 -4.30
C PRO A 778 -19.42 6.42 -3.76
N THR A 779 -20.37 7.16 -3.23
CA THR A 779 -20.21 8.53 -2.73
C THR A 779 -19.93 8.56 -1.22
N VAL A 780 -19.46 9.72 -0.71
CA VAL A 780 -19.15 9.93 0.71
C VAL A 780 -19.66 11.29 1.16
N PHE A 781 -20.32 11.34 2.32
CA PHE A 781 -20.56 12.59 3.04
C PHE A 781 -19.45 12.84 4.03
N ALA A 782 -18.73 13.95 3.86
CA ALA A 782 -17.67 14.38 4.75
C ALA A 782 -18.12 15.61 5.56
N LEU A 783 -17.99 15.55 6.87
CA LEU A 783 -18.35 16.61 7.81
C LEU A 783 -17.10 17.09 8.53
N ARG A 784 -17.03 18.38 8.78
CA ARG A 784 -15.99 18.99 9.63
C ARG A 784 -16.63 20.01 10.57
N VAL A 785 -16.17 19.99 11.83
CA VAL A 785 -16.45 21.03 12.82
C VAL A 785 -15.13 21.49 13.40
N ASN A 786 -14.83 22.77 13.27
CA ASN A 786 -13.64 23.40 13.83
C ASN A 786 -14.07 24.53 14.75
N ALA A 787 -13.55 24.54 15.98
CA ALA A 787 -13.77 25.59 16.96
C ALA A 787 -12.43 26.03 17.55
N ALA A 788 -12.23 27.34 17.67
CA ALA A 788 -11.01 27.86 18.27
C ALA A 788 -11.30 29.04 19.23
N TYR A 789 -10.47 29.18 20.22
CA TYR A 789 -10.47 30.27 21.19
C TYR A 789 -9.06 30.80 21.42
N SER A 790 -8.90 32.10 21.23
CA SER A 790 -7.67 32.84 21.46
C SER A 790 -7.88 33.82 22.63
N GLN A 791 -7.15 33.60 23.74
CA GLN A 791 -7.23 34.48 24.91
C GLN A 791 -6.75 35.90 24.59
N ALA A 792 -7.15 36.88 25.40
CA ALA A 792 -6.67 38.27 25.27
C ALA A 792 -5.12 38.30 25.31
N GLY A 793 -4.52 38.96 24.32
CA GLY A 793 -3.08 39.03 24.13
C GLY A 793 -2.50 37.92 23.27
N ALA A 794 -3.19 36.80 23.03
CA ALA A 794 -2.81 35.82 22.03
C ALA A 794 -3.20 36.28 20.61
N GLU A 795 -2.62 35.69 19.59
CA GLU A 795 -2.96 35.98 18.20
C GLU A 795 -4.44 35.64 17.91
N PRO A 796 -5.21 36.54 17.30
CA PRO A 796 -6.63 36.29 16.97
C PRO A 796 -6.77 35.25 15.85
N VAL A 797 -7.92 34.61 15.81
CA VAL A 797 -8.30 33.66 14.74
C VAL A 797 -8.95 34.40 13.57
N GLN A 798 -8.79 33.88 12.37
CA GLN A 798 -9.32 34.40 11.14
C GLN A 798 -10.01 33.32 10.32
N LEU A 799 -11.19 33.62 9.79
CA LEU A 799 -11.87 32.83 8.77
C LEU A 799 -11.66 33.45 7.38
N GLY A 800 -11.76 32.61 6.34
CA GLY A 800 -11.72 33.03 4.94
C GLY A 800 -10.64 32.39 4.13
N GLY A 801 -10.77 32.50 2.78
CA GLY A 801 -9.91 31.79 1.84
C GLY A 801 -10.37 30.37 1.55
N SER A 802 -9.67 29.75 0.61
CA SER A 802 -9.95 28.38 0.13
C SER A 802 -8.80 27.41 0.44
N PHE A 803 -7.74 27.87 1.09
CA PHE A 803 -6.55 27.08 1.34
C PHE A 803 -6.80 26.06 2.47
N SER A 804 -6.40 24.83 2.25
CA SER A 804 -6.40 23.76 3.26
C SER A 804 -5.00 23.49 3.78
N GLU A 805 -4.90 23.19 5.06
CA GLU A 805 -3.64 22.99 5.79
C GLU A 805 -2.91 21.69 5.46
N GLU A 806 -3.56 20.75 4.76
CA GLU A 806 -3.05 19.37 4.60
C GLU A 806 -2.04 19.19 3.46
N VAL A 807 -1.28 20.19 3.08
CA VAL A 807 -0.29 20.03 1.98
C VAL A 807 0.96 19.26 2.40
N ALA A 808 1.19 19.00 3.68
CA ALA A 808 2.50 18.48 4.11
C ALA A 808 2.52 17.39 5.16
N GLY A 809 1.49 16.64 5.44
CA GLY A 809 1.59 15.40 6.24
C GLY A 809 2.33 15.44 7.61
N PHE A 810 2.83 16.58 8.03
CA PHE A 810 3.45 16.82 9.32
C PHE A 810 2.50 17.61 10.23
N ASP A 811 1.60 16.87 10.84
CA ASP A 811 0.76 17.38 11.94
C ASP A 811 1.59 17.52 13.22
N LEU A 812 2.55 18.41 13.24
CA LEU A 812 3.29 18.71 14.46
C LEU A 812 2.62 19.86 15.19
N PRO A 813 2.54 19.82 16.53
CA PRO A 813 1.81 20.77 17.35
C PRO A 813 2.59 22.08 17.53
N ILE A 814 2.97 22.73 16.44
CA ILE A 814 3.89 23.86 16.52
C ILE A 814 3.34 24.99 15.68
N LEU A 815 2.93 26.04 16.32
CA LEU A 815 2.32 27.21 15.69
C LEU A 815 1.11 26.80 14.83
N ASP A 816 0.07 26.33 15.48
CA ASP A 816 -1.18 26.06 14.78
C ASP A 816 -1.64 27.30 14.02
N GLN A 817 -2.06 27.08 12.77
CA GLN A 817 -2.50 28.20 11.94
C GLN A 817 -3.72 28.84 12.58
N ARG A 818 -3.73 30.18 12.64
CA ARG A 818 -4.87 30.96 13.10
C ARG A 818 -5.90 31.24 12.03
N GLN A 819 -5.61 30.83 10.78
CA GLN A 819 -6.49 31.05 9.64
C GLN A 819 -7.18 29.77 9.21
N PHE A 820 -8.52 29.76 9.22
CA PHE A 820 -9.35 28.63 8.82
C PHE A 820 -10.13 28.95 7.55
N PRO A 821 -10.15 28.03 6.57
CA PRO A 821 -10.83 28.28 5.30
C PRO A 821 -12.34 28.41 5.50
N LEU A 822 -12.91 29.47 4.91
CA LEU A 822 -14.33 29.65 4.67
C LEU A 822 -14.48 30.13 3.23
N ARG A 823 -14.78 29.17 2.35
CA ARG A 823 -14.83 29.40 0.89
C ARG A 823 -15.92 30.39 0.54
N GLY A 824 -15.69 31.27 -0.44
CA GLY A 824 -16.61 32.36 -0.79
C GLY A 824 -16.41 33.65 0.02
N TYR A 825 -15.44 33.66 0.95
CA TYR A 825 -15.02 34.84 1.72
C TYR A 825 -13.51 35.04 1.59
N ARG A 826 -13.06 36.28 1.47
CA ARG A 826 -11.62 36.59 1.35
C ARG A 826 -10.95 36.56 2.72
N SER A 827 -9.70 36.11 2.76
CA SER A 827 -8.83 36.28 3.93
C SER A 827 -8.57 37.77 4.20
N GLY A 828 -8.37 38.11 5.47
CA GLY A 828 -8.01 39.49 5.87
C GLY A 828 -9.19 40.41 6.11
N ASP A 829 -10.44 39.93 5.97
CA ASP A 829 -11.61 40.75 6.28
C ASP A 829 -11.83 40.87 7.81
N PRO A 830 -11.90 42.08 8.37
CA PRO A 830 -12.10 42.26 9.81
C PRO A 830 -13.38 41.64 10.37
N ALA A 831 -14.44 41.50 9.56
CA ALA A 831 -15.67 40.87 9.99
C ALA A 831 -15.55 39.36 10.23
N LEU A 832 -14.43 38.74 9.74
CA LEU A 832 -14.13 37.32 9.86
C LEU A 832 -12.97 37.08 10.83
N MET A 833 -12.62 38.08 11.64
CA MET A 833 -11.56 38.00 12.63
C MET A 833 -12.13 38.12 14.05
N GLY A 834 -11.58 37.36 14.97
CA GLY A 834 -12.02 37.41 16.36
C GLY A 834 -11.17 36.54 17.27
N ARG A 835 -11.55 36.53 18.53
CA ARG A 835 -10.94 35.67 19.57
C ARG A 835 -11.56 34.28 19.62
N HIS A 836 -12.79 34.18 19.14
CA HIS A 836 -13.51 32.92 19.00
C HIS A 836 -13.78 32.64 17.56
N SER A 837 -13.76 31.38 17.16
CA SER A 837 -14.26 30.94 15.87
C SER A 837 -15.03 29.64 15.95
N LEU A 838 -15.99 29.48 15.06
CA LEU A 838 -16.70 28.22 14.81
C LEU A 838 -16.88 28.09 13.30
N LEU A 839 -16.53 26.91 12.78
CA LEU A 839 -16.66 26.58 11.37
C LEU A 839 -17.25 25.18 11.24
N GLY A 840 -18.32 25.05 10.46
CA GLY A 840 -18.93 23.80 10.05
C GLY A 840 -18.86 23.64 8.54
N THR A 841 -18.49 22.47 8.06
CA THR A 841 -18.46 22.13 6.63
C THR A 841 -19.16 20.81 6.41
N LEU A 842 -20.01 20.74 5.38
CA LEU A 842 -20.61 19.53 4.84
C LEU A 842 -20.18 19.41 3.38
N GLU A 843 -19.59 18.30 2.99
CA GLU A 843 -19.25 18.00 1.60
C GLU A 843 -19.88 16.68 1.16
N TRP A 844 -20.48 16.68 -0.02
CA TRP A 844 -20.85 15.46 -0.73
C TRP A 844 -19.85 15.22 -1.84
N ARG A 845 -19.06 14.16 -1.71
CA ARG A 845 -17.97 13.75 -2.62
C ARG A 845 -18.47 12.64 -3.54
N VAL A 846 -18.33 12.84 -4.84
CA VAL A 846 -18.86 11.96 -5.88
C VAL A 846 -17.75 11.62 -6.88
N PRO A 847 -17.37 10.35 -7.04
CA PRO A 847 -16.51 9.94 -8.15
C PRO A 847 -17.33 10.07 -9.46
N LEU A 848 -16.74 10.74 -10.46
CA LEU A 848 -17.41 10.93 -11.76
C LEU A 848 -16.96 9.89 -12.78
N SER A 849 -15.64 9.68 -12.90
CA SER A 849 -15.08 8.75 -13.87
C SER A 849 -13.64 8.38 -13.52
N ASP A 850 -13.31 7.10 -13.65
CA ASP A 850 -11.95 6.63 -13.75
C ASP A 850 -11.52 6.75 -15.21
N ILE A 851 -10.54 7.61 -15.47
CA ILE A 851 -10.04 7.89 -16.83
C ILE A 851 -8.90 6.94 -17.15
N ASP A 852 -7.98 6.73 -16.21
CA ASP A 852 -6.85 5.81 -16.27
C ASP A 852 -6.13 5.87 -17.62
N ARG A 853 -5.66 7.06 -18.03
CA ARG A 853 -4.95 7.26 -19.30
C ARG A 853 -3.72 8.12 -19.10
N HIS A 854 -2.57 7.53 -19.44
CA HIS A 854 -1.28 8.20 -19.36
C HIS A 854 -0.63 8.31 -20.73
N PHE A 855 -0.06 9.48 -21.01
CA PHE A 855 0.85 9.65 -22.13
C PHE A 855 2.25 9.18 -21.71
N MET A 856 2.97 8.55 -22.62
CA MET A 856 4.34 8.12 -22.38
C MET A 856 5.31 9.30 -22.45
N VAL A 857 5.10 10.20 -23.40
CA VAL A 857 5.91 11.40 -23.61
C VAL A 857 5.00 12.55 -24.06
N PRO A 858 4.86 13.67 -23.29
CA PRO A 858 5.38 13.83 -21.91
C PRO A 858 4.68 12.87 -20.93
N PRO A 859 5.36 12.44 -19.85
CA PRO A 859 4.79 11.50 -18.88
C PRO A 859 3.78 12.20 -17.98
N VAL A 860 2.58 12.39 -18.49
CA VAL A 860 1.45 13.00 -17.79
C VAL A 860 0.21 12.15 -18.01
N GLY A 861 -0.48 11.88 -16.93
CA GLY A 861 -1.71 11.08 -16.93
C GLY A 861 -2.83 11.73 -16.14
N LEU A 862 -4.03 11.31 -16.46
CA LEU A 862 -5.25 11.62 -15.71
C LEU A 862 -5.83 10.29 -15.21
N ASP A 863 -5.82 10.11 -13.88
CA ASP A 863 -6.30 8.88 -13.26
C ASP A 863 -7.81 8.95 -13.03
N ARG A 864 -8.29 10.01 -12.36
CA ARG A 864 -9.71 10.14 -11.97
C ARG A 864 -10.19 11.59 -12.02
N LEU A 865 -11.48 11.73 -12.31
CA LEU A 865 -12.25 12.94 -12.06
C LEU A 865 -13.29 12.67 -10.98
N SER A 866 -13.38 13.59 -10.03
CA SER A 866 -14.37 13.58 -8.95
C SER A 866 -14.97 14.97 -8.78
N MET A 867 -16.11 15.05 -8.12
CA MET A 867 -16.80 16.29 -7.81
C MET A 867 -17.10 16.36 -6.31
N SER A 868 -17.03 17.56 -5.75
CA SER A 868 -17.50 17.84 -4.40
C SER A 868 -18.49 18.99 -4.42
N VAL A 869 -19.65 18.79 -3.83
CA VAL A 869 -20.62 19.87 -3.52
C VAL A 869 -20.53 20.17 -2.04
N PHE A 870 -20.38 21.42 -1.67
CA PHE A 870 -20.18 21.77 -0.26
C PHE A 870 -21.09 22.93 0.21
N LEU A 871 -21.36 22.87 1.51
CA LEU A 871 -21.99 23.95 2.28
C LEU A 871 -21.11 24.22 3.51
N GLU A 872 -20.89 25.51 3.79
CA GLU A 872 -20.10 25.94 4.95
C GLU A 872 -20.85 27.00 5.74
N THR A 873 -20.64 26.98 7.05
CA THR A 873 -21.07 28.01 7.97
C THR A 873 -19.96 28.39 8.91
N GLY A 874 -19.64 29.64 9.07
CA GLY A 874 -18.57 30.11 9.94
C GLY A 874 -18.92 31.38 10.68
N SER A 875 -18.34 31.55 11.86
CA SER A 875 -18.45 32.78 12.66
C SER A 875 -17.12 33.05 13.36
N ALA A 876 -16.67 34.28 13.38
CA ALA A 876 -15.59 34.74 14.23
C ALA A 876 -16.07 35.98 15.02
N TRP A 877 -15.80 36.03 16.32
CA TRP A 877 -16.29 37.10 17.18
C TRP A 877 -15.37 37.36 18.38
N ASN A 878 -15.49 38.52 19.01
CA ASN A 878 -14.81 38.92 20.22
C ASN A 878 -15.73 38.80 21.43
N ASP A 879 -15.16 38.80 22.63
CA ASP A 879 -15.91 38.76 23.89
C ASP A 879 -16.90 39.93 23.96
N GLY A 880 -18.14 39.62 24.35
CA GLY A 880 -19.21 40.60 24.44
C GLY A 880 -19.78 41.08 23.10
N ALA A 881 -19.25 40.67 21.95
CA ALA A 881 -19.79 40.97 20.65
C ALA A 881 -20.90 39.99 20.26
N SER A 882 -21.89 40.46 19.45
CA SER A 882 -22.89 39.57 18.90
C SER A 882 -22.29 38.62 17.84
N GLN A 883 -22.60 37.34 17.95
CA GLN A 883 -22.14 36.33 17.00
C GLN A 883 -22.92 36.49 15.68
N ARG A 884 -22.15 36.55 14.56
CA ARG A 884 -22.68 36.60 13.21
C ARG A 884 -22.19 35.41 12.41
N TYR A 885 -23.12 34.71 11.79
CA TYR A 885 -22.81 33.57 10.93
C TYR A 885 -22.70 33.99 9.47
N PHE A 886 -21.68 33.48 8.80
CA PHE A 886 -21.40 33.66 7.38
C PHE A 886 -21.52 32.28 6.71
N ASN A 887 -22.45 32.19 5.78
CA ASN A 887 -22.74 30.94 5.08
C ASN A 887 -22.21 31.00 3.65
N SER A 888 -21.73 29.90 3.15
CA SER A 888 -21.30 29.75 1.76
C SER A 888 -21.67 28.38 1.21
N GLY A 889 -21.61 28.25 -0.09
CA GLY A 889 -21.77 27.00 -0.79
C GLY A 889 -21.07 27.04 -2.14
N GLY A 890 -20.79 25.88 -2.70
CA GLY A 890 -20.05 25.79 -3.95
C GLY A 890 -19.90 24.41 -4.49
N LEU A 891 -19.17 24.36 -5.59
CA LEU A 891 -18.83 23.16 -6.33
C LEU A 891 -17.32 23.12 -6.56
N GLU A 892 -16.73 21.94 -6.45
CA GLU A 892 -15.35 21.66 -6.81
C GLU A 892 -15.28 20.49 -7.79
N LEU A 893 -14.43 20.60 -8.79
CA LEU A 893 -13.98 19.51 -9.63
C LEU A 893 -12.57 19.13 -9.20
N LEU A 894 -12.35 17.84 -8.96
CA LEU A 894 -11.07 17.28 -8.54
C LEU A 894 -10.55 16.39 -9.65
N ALA A 895 -9.28 16.61 -10.01
CA ALA A 895 -8.56 15.82 -11.01
C ALA A 895 -7.32 15.19 -10.34
N GLU A 896 -7.24 13.88 -10.34
CA GLU A 896 -6.03 13.16 -9.97
C GLU A 896 -5.14 13.03 -11.20
N VAL A 897 -4.03 13.76 -11.18
CA VAL A 897 -3.06 13.84 -12.25
C VAL A 897 -1.76 13.17 -11.82
N ARG A 898 -1.20 12.36 -12.68
CA ARG A 898 0.11 11.76 -12.48
C ARG A 898 1.15 12.42 -13.36
N ALA A 899 2.31 12.75 -12.78
CA ALA A 899 3.44 13.35 -13.49
C ALA A 899 4.69 12.51 -13.29
N GLY A 900 5.46 12.28 -14.36
CA GLY A 900 6.71 11.53 -14.31
C GLY A 900 6.56 10.07 -13.89
N TYR A 901 5.42 9.45 -14.12
CA TYR A 901 5.02 8.08 -13.72
C TYR A 901 4.90 7.87 -12.20
N LEU A 902 5.56 8.68 -11.37
CA LEU A 902 5.70 8.48 -9.93
C LEU A 902 4.85 9.43 -9.08
N LEU A 903 4.68 10.68 -9.53
CA LEU A 903 4.11 11.74 -8.71
C LEU A 903 2.62 11.89 -8.95
N GLY A 904 1.80 11.40 -8.02
CA GLY A 904 0.37 11.64 -7.98
C GLY A 904 0.04 13.02 -7.38
N LEU A 905 -0.62 13.88 -8.15
CA LEU A 905 -1.06 15.21 -7.74
C LEU A 905 -2.57 15.30 -7.83
N GLN A 906 -3.21 15.90 -6.83
CA GLN A 906 -4.64 16.18 -6.88
C GLN A 906 -4.85 17.68 -7.10
N PHE A 907 -5.41 18.03 -8.24
CA PHE A 907 -5.82 19.41 -8.58
C PHE A 907 -7.29 19.60 -8.26
N ARG A 908 -7.62 20.74 -7.67
CA ARG A 908 -8.97 21.10 -7.27
C ARG A 908 -9.32 22.47 -7.85
N ALA A 909 -10.25 22.51 -8.78
CA ALA A 909 -10.82 23.72 -9.34
C ALA A 909 -12.22 23.94 -8.76
N GLY A 910 -12.46 25.07 -8.10
CA GLY A 910 -13.71 25.33 -7.40
C GLY A 910 -14.29 26.72 -7.63
N VAL A 911 -15.61 26.80 -7.42
CA VAL A 911 -16.35 28.06 -7.32
C VAL A 911 -17.13 28.03 -6.03
N ALA A 912 -16.93 29.06 -5.21
CA ALA A 912 -17.63 29.25 -3.95
C ALA A 912 -18.33 30.59 -3.94
N LYS A 913 -19.55 30.64 -3.36
CA LYS A 913 -20.31 31.87 -3.15
C LYS A 913 -20.59 32.07 -1.67
N GLY A 914 -20.16 33.21 -1.11
CA GLY A 914 -20.58 33.70 0.20
C GLY A 914 -21.95 34.38 0.09
N PHE A 915 -22.89 33.96 0.95
CA PHE A 915 -24.29 34.41 0.84
C PHE A 915 -24.59 35.72 1.56
N ALA A 916 -23.69 36.16 2.44
CA ALA A 916 -23.84 37.43 3.18
C ALA A 916 -22.61 38.32 3.01
N ALA A 917 -22.74 39.63 3.04
CA ALA A 917 -21.61 40.54 3.01
C ALA A 917 -20.66 40.26 4.19
N PRO A 918 -19.31 40.12 3.95
CA PRO A 918 -18.54 40.55 2.77
C PRO A 918 -18.32 39.42 1.72
N GLY A 919 -19.19 38.43 1.67
CA GLY A 919 -19.09 37.29 0.75
C GLY A 919 -19.10 37.67 -0.73
N ALA A 920 -18.40 36.94 -1.54
CA ALA A 920 -18.28 37.10 -2.98
C ALA A 920 -18.38 35.74 -3.70
N THR A 921 -18.56 35.78 -5.03
CA THR A 921 -18.33 34.62 -5.85
C THR A 921 -16.83 34.53 -6.16
N ILE A 922 -16.15 33.48 -5.72
CA ILE A 922 -14.70 33.29 -5.81
C ILE A 922 -14.44 32.01 -6.54
N GLY A 923 -13.72 32.10 -7.68
CA GLY A 923 -13.10 30.94 -8.34
C GLY A 923 -11.70 30.74 -7.80
N TYR A 924 -11.27 29.47 -7.67
CA TYR A 924 -9.95 29.10 -7.19
C TYR A 924 -9.43 27.82 -7.82
N LEU A 925 -8.10 27.71 -7.87
CA LEU A 925 -7.38 26.49 -8.24
C LEU A 925 -6.39 26.15 -7.13
N GLN A 926 -6.36 24.90 -6.70
CA GLN A 926 -5.51 24.44 -5.60
C GLN A 926 -4.95 23.05 -5.86
N VAL A 927 -3.87 22.69 -5.18
CA VAL A 927 -3.32 21.34 -5.11
C VAL A 927 -3.60 20.77 -3.72
N GLY A 928 -4.07 19.53 -3.66
CA GLY A 928 -4.43 18.84 -2.42
C GLY A 928 -5.94 18.81 -2.16
N ARG A 929 -6.33 18.23 -1.01
CA ARG A 929 -7.73 18.01 -0.59
C ARG A 929 -8.26 19.17 0.24
N SER A 930 -9.58 19.22 0.39
CA SER A 930 -10.25 20.20 1.26
C SER A 930 -9.99 19.90 2.74
N PHE A 931 -10.18 18.64 3.18
CA PHE A 931 -9.86 18.13 4.53
C PHE A 931 -9.93 16.59 4.57
#